data_049d11f88899cd16745bdbb36baf4549
#
_entry.id   049d11f88899cd16745bdbb36baf4549
#
_cell.length_a   1.000
_cell.length_b   1.000
_cell.length_c   1.000
_cell.angle_alpha   90.00
_cell.angle_beta   90.00
_cell.angle_gamma   90.00
#
_symmetry.space_group_name_H-M   'P 1'
#
loop_
_entity.id
_entity.type
_entity.pdbx_description
1 polymer ?
#
loop_
_entity_poly.entity_id
_entity_poly.type
_entity_poly.pdbx_seq_one_letter_code
_entity_poly.pdbx_strand_id
1 'polypeptide(L)'
;MNVFDRYAPFVQDFIYSHGWESLRGIQVAAGDAIFNTDDNVLLAASTASGKTEAAFFPILTLFDENPPASVGAIYVGPLKALINDQFYRLNDLCAEAGIPVWHWHGDVSASHKARMLKNPSGILQITPESLEALLMHKHSAVARLFSDLRFVVIDEVHSLLRGDRGGQTLCCIERLSRMAGVNPRRIGLSATIGDPELTGEILSRGTGRGCVIPQVKEQGRTWRLSMEHFFVSGPQAVQRGPHPRTQVSEPAGAAGPALEPASDVAPEHADPGIAYIFEHTKDAKCLVFVNSREEAEAVTTSLRQYCEATGQPDRFLIHHGNLSSSLRESAEDAMRDDDRVFTTVTTATLELGIDIGRLERAFQIDAPFTVSSFLQRMGRTGRRERPCEMWFVMREEEPEARALMPECIPWKLVQGIALVQVYLEERWVEPPRTGRMPFSLLYHQTMATLASCGEMSPAQLANQVLNLSCFDTISPDDYRVLLRHLVDIDHIERTDEGGLIVGLAGERVTSSYKFYATFQDNEEYTCRSESMELGTIVQPPPPGEKIAIAGHVWIVEEVDHKRHVVYCTQVKGKVPAYFGEVAGDIHSHVLERMQRVLAEDTQYMYLMGNAQARLEEARHVARASGLVAGPACPAGALPAGAARLPRQAAQDAVWGEDPADWQDAGAAGPGGVRGNEALMRGSDAGEFPYAAAVSLAEGDWLINLGGDTWALFPWLGTYAFLALERLIKIKCAPRLGIKGIDSARPYYIQFRMPAERDDFLQVVQQEALALADPMELVYPEEVPIFDKYDEFVPECLVRKGFAYGVLDIETMRARVLSWQ
;
A
#
# COMPACT_ATOMS: atom_id res chain seq x y z
N MET A 1 12.84 1.16 39.60
CA MET A 1 12.45 -0.25 39.58
C MET A 1 12.56 -0.69 38.13
N ASN A 2 13.15 -1.82 37.81
CA ASN A 2 13.21 -2.31 36.43
C ASN A 2 11.78 -2.64 35.99
N VAL A 3 11.39 -2.31 34.74
CA VAL A 3 10.05 -2.60 34.22
C VAL A 3 9.72 -4.09 34.31
N PHE A 4 10.70 -4.97 34.11
CA PHE A 4 10.54 -6.41 34.26
C PHE A 4 10.09 -6.82 35.68
N ASP A 5 10.67 -6.22 36.72
CA ASP A 5 10.33 -6.53 38.13
C ASP A 5 8.91 -6.11 38.51
N ARG A 6 8.29 -5.24 37.69
CA ARG A 6 6.91 -4.78 37.87
C ARG A 6 5.89 -5.67 37.18
N TYR A 7 6.30 -6.48 36.19
CA TYR A 7 5.37 -7.37 35.50
C TYR A 7 4.80 -8.45 36.44
N ALA A 8 3.56 -8.81 36.23
CA ALA A 8 2.90 -9.91 36.94
C ALA A 8 3.70 -11.24 36.82
N PRO A 9 3.68 -12.12 37.82
CA PRO A 9 4.46 -13.36 37.80
C PRO A 9 4.27 -14.18 36.53
N PHE A 10 3.05 -14.39 36.08
CA PHE A 10 2.77 -15.18 34.86
C PHE A 10 3.37 -14.55 33.58
N VAL A 11 3.49 -13.21 33.54
CA VAL A 11 4.16 -12.53 32.42
C VAL A 11 5.67 -12.78 32.47
N GLN A 12 6.25 -12.76 33.67
CA GLN A 12 7.66 -13.08 33.87
C GLN A 12 7.94 -14.55 33.52
N ASP A 13 7.08 -15.47 33.93
CA ASP A 13 7.18 -16.90 33.63
C ASP A 13 7.06 -17.16 32.12
N PHE A 14 6.16 -16.46 31.44
CA PHE A 14 6.05 -16.49 29.97
C PHE A 14 7.36 -16.06 29.30
N ILE A 15 7.98 -14.97 29.74
CA ILE A 15 9.26 -14.47 29.22
C ILE A 15 10.37 -15.52 29.42
N TYR A 16 10.46 -16.14 30.61
CA TYR A 16 11.45 -17.16 30.87
C TYR A 16 11.20 -18.46 30.08
N SER A 17 9.95 -18.92 30.01
CA SER A 17 9.60 -20.16 29.27
C SER A 17 9.87 -20.07 27.77
N HIS A 18 9.79 -18.85 27.21
CA HIS A 18 10.12 -18.60 25.81
C HIS A 18 11.61 -18.31 25.56
N GLY A 19 12.44 -18.44 26.60
CA GLY A 19 13.89 -18.28 26.49
C GLY A 19 14.36 -16.87 26.14
N TRP A 20 13.60 -15.85 26.56
CA TRP A 20 14.01 -14.47 26.33
C TRP A 20 15.03 -14.02 27.38
N GLU A 21 16.25 -13.78 26.97
CA GLU A 21 17.34 -13.36 27.87
C GLU A 21 17.17 -11.92 28.38
N SER A 22 16.49 -11.07 27.61
CA SER A 22 16.24 -9.66 27.96
C SER A 22 15.01 -9.12 27.24
N LEU A 23 14.37 -8.11 27.85
CA LEU A 23 13.34 -7.32 27.19
C LEU A 23 13.95 -6.46 26.08
N ARG A 24 13.20 -6.30 25.01
CA ARG A 24 13.56 -5.36 23.93
C ARG A 24 13.32 -3.92 24.38
N GLY A 25 14.07 -2.98 23.82
CA GLY A 25 13.95 -1.57 24.17
C GLY A 25 12.52 -1.04 24.10
N ILE A 26 11.75 -1.43 23.07
CA ILE A 26 10.33 -1.02 22.92
C ILE A 26 9.44 -1.59 24.02
N GLN A 27 9.72 -2.79 24.52
CA GLN A 27 8.95 -3.42 25.61
C GLN A 27 9.20 -2.71 26.95
N VAL A 28 10.45 -2.32 27.21
CA VAL A 28 10.79 -1.52 28.37
C VAL A 28 10.14 -0.13 28.31
N ALA A 29 10.29 0.55 27.19
CA ALA A 29 9.77 1.90 27.01
C ALA A 29 8.23 1.95 27.03
N ALA A 30 7.55 0.94 26.46
CA ALA A 30 6.10 0.80 26.51
C ALA A 30 5.61 0.53 27.94
N GLY A 31 6.27 -0.39 28.65
CA GLY A 31 5.96 -0.67 30.06
C GLY A 31 6.10 0.58 30.92
N ASP A 32 7.18 1.33 30.75
CA ASP A 32 7.40 2.58 31.49
C ASP A 32 6.33 3.63 31.19
N ALA A 33 5.98 3.83 29.91
CA ALA A 33 4.91 4.75 29.51
C ALA A 33 3.54 4.31 30.05
N ILE A 34 3.18 3.02 29.94
CA ILE A 34 1.85 2.54 30.34
C ILE A 34 1.69 2.53 31.87
N PHE A 35 2.75 2.24 32.61
CA PHE A 35 2.67 2.21 34.06
C PHE A 35 2.72 3.60 34.73
N ASN A 36 3.40 4.56 34.13
CA ASN A 36 3.73 5.81 34.82
C ASN A 36 2.96 7.04 34.26
N THR A 37 2.15 6.86 33.22
CA THR A 37 1.29 7.94 32.69
C THR A 37 -0.13 7.43 32.46
N ASP A 38 -1.07 8.36 32.27
CA ASP A 38 -2.45 8.08 31.85
C ASP A 38 -2.70 8.46 30.39
N ASP A 39 -1.69 8.97 29.70
CA ASP A 39 -1.76 9.39 28.31
C ASP A 39 -1.89 8.20 27.36
N ASN A 40 -2.43 8.43 26.17
CA ASN A 40 -2.38 7.46 25.09
C ASN A 40 -0.91 7.15 24.74
N VAL A 41 -0.67 6.02 24.08
CA VAL A 41 0.70 5.61 23.74
C VAL A 41 0.77 5.23 22.27
N LEU A 42 1.80 5.70 21.56
CA LEU A 42 2.07 5.30 20.19
C LEU A 42 3.40 4.56 20.14
N LEU A 43 3.36 3.26 19.88
CA LEU A 43 4.53 2.39 19.79
C LEU A 43 4.98 2.29 18.32
N ALA A 44 5.99 3.08 17.97
CA ALA A 44 6.63 3.07 16.67
C ALA A 44 7.90 2.20 16.73
N ALA A 45 7.87 1.02 16.14
CA ALA A 45 9.03 0.13 16.07
C ALA A 45 8.89 -0.84 14.90
N SER A 46 10.01 -1.29 14.35
CA SER A 46 10.05 -2.17 13.19
C SER A 46 9.23 -3.45 13.35
N THR A 47 8.90 -4.12 12.23
CA THR A 47 8.23 -5.43 12.25
C THR A 47 9.05 -6.44 13.09
N ALA A 48 8.37 -7.36 13.75
CA ALA A 48 8.98 -8.37 14.65
C ALA A 48 9.79 -7.78 15.85
N SER A 49 9.56 -6.52 16.22
CA SER A 49 10.16 -5.91 17.43
C SER A 49 9.46 -6.30 18.74
N GLY A 50 8.34 -7.03 18.70
CA GLY A 50 7.58 -7.39 19.88
C GLY A 50 6.64 -6.29 20.37
N LYS A 51 6.07 -5.50 19.47
CA LYS A 51 5.11 -4.42 19.78
C LYS A 51 3.85 -4.90 20.48
N THR A 52 3.31 -6.04 20.07
CA THR A 52 2.11 -6.62 20.69
C THR A 52 2.37 -6.97 22.15
N GLU A 53 3.47 -7.67 22.42
CA GLU A 53 3.89 -7.98 23.79
C GLU A 53 4.22 -6.70 24.58
N ALA A 54 4.83 -5.71 23.95
CA ALA A 54 5.13 -4.41 24.55
C ALA A 54 3.86 -3.70 25.06
N ALA A 55 2.74 -3.82 24.35
CA ALA A 55 1.46 -3.29 24.78
C ALA A 55 0.80 -4.17 25.82
N PHE A 56 0.77 -5.50 25.63
CA PHE A 56 -0.03 -6.39 26.47
C PHE A 56 0.64 -6.79 27.79
N PHE A 57 1.96 -6.87 27.91
CA PHE A 57 2.62 -7.19 29.17
C PHE A 57 2.21 -6.23 30.31
N PRO A 58 2.28 -4.89 30.14
CA PRO A 58 1.82 -3.98 31.17
C PRO A 58 0.29 -3.99 31.36
N ILE A 59 -0.51 -4.13 30.29
CA ILE A 59 -1.97 -4.22 30.37
C ILE A 59 -2.39 -5.44 31.23
N LEU A 60 -1.80 -6.60 30.98
CA LEU A 60 -2.09 -7.84 31.69
C LEU A 60 -1.65 -7.77 33.14
N THR A 61 -0.52 -7.11 33.42
CA THR A 61 -0.07 -6.84 34.79
C THR A 61 -1.11 -5.98 35.54
N LEU A 62 -1.62 -4.92 34.90
CA LEU A 62 -2.68 -4.10 35.52
C LEU A 62 -3.99 -4.85 35.69
N PHE A 63 -4.28 -5.86 34.84
CA PHE A 63 -5.44 -6.72 34.99
C PHE A 63 -5.28 -7.74 36.13
N ASP A 64 -4.06 -8.22 36.37
CA ASP A 64 -3.74 -9.08 37.50
C ASP A 64 -3.89 -8.31 38.83
N GLU A 65 -3.38 -7.06 38.88
CA GLU A 65 -3.53 -6.19 40.06
C GLU A 65 -5.00 -5.81 40.32
N ASN A 66 -5.79 -5.57 39.28
CA ASN A 66 -7.20 -5.19 39.37
C ASN A 66 -7.98 -5.77 38.19
N PRO A 67 -8.55 -6.98 38.30
CA PRO A 67 -9.27 -7.65 37.23
C PRO A 67 -10.47 -6.82 36.72
N PRO A 68 -10.63 -6.66 35.37
CA PRO A 68 -11.74 -5.91 34.82
C PRO A 68 -13.06 -6.64 35.01
N ALA A 69 -14.13 -5.90 35.32
CA ALA A 69 -15.48 -6.43 35.55
C ALA A 69 -16.22 -6.79 34.25
N SER A 70 -15.69 -6.38 33.09
CA SER A 70 -16.21 -6.66 31.74
C SER A 70 -15.07 -6.95 30.78
N VAL A 71 -15.25 -6.78 29.45
CA VAL A 71 -14.12 -6.72 28.52
C VAL A 71 -13.23 -5.54 28.92
N GLY A 72 -12.01 -5.82 29.33
CA GLY A 72 -11.06 -4.82 29.84
C GLY A 72 -10.20 -4.19 28.74
N ALA A 73 -9.94 -4.94 27.67
CA ALA A 73 -9.19 -4.44 26.51
C ALA A 73 -9.79 -4.91 25.19
N ILE A 74 -9.76 -4.02 24.19
CA ILE A 74 -10.06 -4.35 22.80
C ILE A 74 -8.77 -4.25 22.00
N TYR A 75 -8.51 -5.24 21.15
CA TYR A 75 -7.48 -5.20 20.11
C TYR A 75 -8.17 -5.09 18.76
N VAL A 76 -7.93 -3.98 18.07
CA VAL A 76 -8.46 -3.72 16.72
C VAL A 76 -7.38 -4.02 15.71
N GLY A 77 -7.58 -5.07 14.90
CA GLY A 77 -6.66 -5.47 13.84
C GLY A 77 -7.27 -5.26 12.45
N PRO A 78 -6.48 -4.84 11.46
CA PRO A 78 -7.01 -4.53 10.11
C PRO A 78 -7.41 -5.78 9.30
N LEU A 79 -6.92 -6.96 9.62
CA LEU A 79 -7.16 -8.19 8.87
C LEU A 79 -7.60 -9.35 9.78
N LYS A 80 -8.49 -10.20 9.27
CA LYS A 80 -8.93 -11.43 9.95
C LYS A 80 -7.76 -12.39 10.23
N ALA A 81 -6.86 -12.57 9.28
CA ALA A 81 -5.68 -13.43 9.42
C ALA A 81 -4.76 -12.94 10.55
N LEU A 82 -4.55 -11.61 10.65
CA LEU A 82 -3.78 -11.02 11.74
C LEU A 82 -4.45 -11.25 13.12
N ILE A 83 -5.77 -11.13 13.18
CA ILE A 83 -6.52 -11.41 14.42
C ILE A 83 -6.37 -12.89 14.83
N ASN A 84 -6.45 -13.82 13.88
CA ASN A 84 -6.28 -15.24 14.17
C ASN A 84 -4.86 -15.54 14.67
N ASP A 85 -3.83 -14.98 14.03
CA ASP A 85 -2.43 -15.14 14.48
C ASP A 85 -2.22 -14.57 15.89
N GLN A 86 -2.66 -13.34 16.12
CA GLN A 86 -2.54 -12.71 17.44
C GLN A 86 -3.40 -13.40 18.51
N PHE A 87 -4.52 -14.04 18.12
CA PHE A 87 -5.36 -14.78 19.05
C PHE A 87 -4.60 -15.95 19.69
N TYR A 88 -3.91 -16.74 18.90
CA TYR A 88 -3.12 -17.86 19.44
C TYR A 88 -2.01 -17.39 20.38
N ARG A 89 -1.29 -16.33 20.00
CA ARG A 89 -0.20 -15.76 20.80
C ARG A 89 -0.67 -15.17 22.12
N LEU A 90 -1.74 -14.37 22.10
CA LEU A 90 -2.30 -13.78 23.32
C LEU A 90 -3.00 -14.82 24.19
N ASN A 91 -3.66 -15.81 23.59
CA ASN A 91 -4.28 -16.89 24.36
C ASN A 91 -3.24 -17.74 25.12
N ASP A 92 -2.08 -18.01 24.50
CA ASP A 92 -0.96 -18.67 25.15
C ASP A 92 -0.44 -17.85 26.34
N LEU A 93 -0.17 -16.56 26.15
CA LEU A 93 0.26 -15.64 27.21
C LEU A 93 -0.76 -15.53 28.36
N CYS A 94 -2.05 -15.56 28.07
CA CYS A 94 -3.12 -15.37 29.06
C CYS A 94 -3.59 -16.67 29.72
N ALA A 95 -3.18 -17.83 29.22
CA ALA A 95 -3.69 -19.14 29.65
C ALA A 95 -3.42 -19.41 31.14
N GLU A 96 -2.20 -19.09 31.60
CA GLU A 96 -1.80 -19.33 33.00
C GLU A 96 -2.55 -18.41 33.96
N ALA A 97 -2.80 -17.16 33.57
CA ALA A 97 -3.57 -16.21 34.38
C ALA A 97 -5.08 -16.43 34.32
N GLY A 98 -5.56 -17.35 33.47
CA GLY A 98 -6.98 -17.59 33.27
C GLY A 98 -7.75 -16.39 32.68
N ILE A 99 -7.05 -15.45 32.03
CA ILE A 99 -7.65 -14.28 31.38
C ILE A 99 -8.22 -14.69 30.03
N PRO A 100 -9.53 -14.59 29.77
CA PRO A 100 -10.14 -15.00 28.51
C PRO A 100 -9.69 -14.09 27.36
N VAL A 101 -9.33 -14.70 26.22
CA VAL A 101 -9.10 -14.02 24.96
C VAL A 101 -10.20 -14.43 23.97
N TRP A 102 -10.87 -13.44 23.40
CA TRP A 102 -11.95 -13.63 22.46
C TRP A 102 -11.54 -13.05 21.09
N HIS A 103 -11.90 -13.73 20.01
CA HIS A 103 -11.79 -13.15 18.68
C HIS A 103 -13.16 -13.03 18.02
N TRP A 104 -13.35 -11.96 17.25
CA TRP A 104 -14.63 -11.62 16.64
C TRP A 104 -14.45 -11.05 15.23
N HIS A 105 -14.72 -11.88 14.23
CA HIS A 105 -14.78 -11.53 12.82
C HIS A 105 -15.82 -12.41 12.10
N GLY A 106 -16.03 -12.19 10.78
CA GLY A 106 -17.07 -12.87 10.01
C GLY A 106 -17.07 -14.40 10.16
N ASP A 107 -15.89 -15.00 10.16
CA ASP A 107 -15.71 -16.45 10.08
C ASP A 107 -15.81 -17.15 11.46
N VAL A 108 -15.87 -16.37 12.54
CA VAL A 108 -16.00 -16.93 13.91
C VAL A 108 -17.41 -17.46 14.17
N SER A 109 -17.50 -18.67 14.73
CA SER A 109 -18.77 -19.36 14.99
C SER A 109 -19.72 -18.57 15.90
N ALA A 110 -21.02 -18.68 15.61
CA ALA A 110 -22.06 -18.03 16.42
C ALA A 110 -22.03 -18.46 17.90
N SER A 111 -21.68 -19.73 18.17
CA SER A 111 -21.57 -20.28 19.54
C SER A 111 -20.43 -19.63 20.34
N HIS A 112 -19.29 -19.33 19.69
CA HIS A 112 -18.17 -18.63 20.34
C HIS A 112 -18.58 -17.18 20.69
N LYS A 113 -19.20 -16.48 19.74
CA LYS A 113 -19.73 -15.13 19.95
C LYS A 113 -20.78 -15.08 21.06
N ALA A 114 -21.68 -16.08 21.12
CA ALA A 114 -22.70 -16.16 22.17
C ALA A 114 -22.11 -16.38 23.57
N ARG A 115 -21.04 -17.17 23.71
CA ARG A 115 -20.34 -17.36 24.99
C ARG A 115 -19.73 -16.05 25.50
N MET A 116 -19.05 -15.29 24.62
CA MET A 116 -18.50 -13.97 24.97
C MET A 116 -19.61 -12.99 25.40
N LEU A 117 -20.73 -12.94 24.65
CA LEU A 117 -21.86 -12.09 24.99
C LEU A 117 -22.47 -12.45 26.35
N LYS A 118 -22.43 -13.72 26.75
CA LYS A 118 -22.96 -14.16 28.04
C LYS A 118 -22.06 -13.78 29.21
N ASN A 119 -20.76 -13.95 29.06
CA ASN A 119 -19.75 -13.68 30.10
C ASN A 119 -18.64 -12.79 29.55
N PRO A 120 -18.91 -11.47 29.39
CA PRO A 120 -17.92 -10.55 28.88
C PRO A 120 -16.78 -10.33 29.88
N SER A 121 -15.56 -10.64 29.49
CA SER A 121 -14.36 -10.51 30.33
C SER A 121 -13.09 -10.56 29.46
N GLY A 122 -11.96 -10.16 30.00
CA GLY A 122 -10.64 -10.29 29.38
C GLY A 122 -10.42 -9.39 28.17
N ILE A 123 -9.94 -9.96 27.07
CA ILE A 123 -9.52 -9.26 25.86
C ILE A 123 -10.41 -9.66 24.68
N LEU A 124 -10.89 -8.67 23.92
CA LEU A 124 -11.62 -8.89 22.67
C LEU A 124 -10.78 -8.43 21.49
N GLN A 125 -10.47 -9.34 20.56
CA GLN A 125 -9.84 -9.04 19.28
C GLN A 125 -10.90 -8.93 18.18
N ILE A 126 -10.90 -7.83 17.42
CA ILE A 126 -11.99 -7.51 16.49
C ILE A 126 -11.49 -6.72 15.29
N THR A 127 -12.13 -6.91 14.11
CA THR A 127 -11.90 -6.03 12.95
C THR A 127 -12.80 -4.79 13.01
N PRO A 128 -12.44 -3.67 12.36
CA PRO A 128 -13.28 -2.47 12.30
C PRO A 128 -14.72 -2.76 11.86
N GLU A 129 -14.88 -3.55 10.80
CA GLU A 129 -16.17 -3.91 10.22
C GLU A 129 -17.01 -4.74 11.20
N SER A 130 -16.36 -5.62 11.95
CA SER A 130 -17.05 -6.43 12.96
C SER A 130 -17.42 -5.61 14.20
N LEU A 131 -16.62 -4.59 14.53
CA LEU A 131 -16.95 -3.65 15.60
C LEU A 131 -18.18 -2.82 15.21
N GLU A 132 -18.23 -2.32 13.96
CA GLU A 132 -19.41 -1.62 13.43
C GLU A 132 -20.67 -2.50 13.52
N ALA A 133 -20.61 -3.75 13.03
CA ALA A 133 -21.71 -4.69 13.11
C ALA A 133 -22.14 -4.99 14.56
N LEU A 134 -21.19 -5.06 15.49
CA LEU A 134 -21.48 -5.25 16.92
C LEU A 134 -22.23 -4.04 17.49
N LEU A 135 -21.77 -2.82 17.19
CA LEU A 135 -22.41 -1.57 17.64
C LEU A 135 -23.83 -1.45 17.08
N MET A 136 -24.05 -1.84 15.83
CA MET A 136 -25.37 -1.79 15.19
C MET A 136 -26.34 -2.84 15.75
N HIS A 137 -25.93 -4.12 15.80
CA HIS A 137 -26.84 -5.21 16.11
C HIS A 137 -26.92 -5.60 17.59
N LYS A 138 -25.95 -5.19 18.39
CA LYS A 138 -25.87 -5.48 19.82
C LYS A 138 -25.85 -4.21 20.67
N HIS A 139 -26.40 -3.12 20.14
CA HIS A 139 -26.44 -1.80 20.75
C HIS A 139 -26.80 -1.85 22.24
N SER A 140 -27.92 -2.51 22.59
CA SER A 140 -28.38 -2.63 23.98
C SER A 140 -27.42 -3.38 24.91
N ALA A 141 -26.53 -4.20 24.38
CA ALA A 141 -25.57 -4.97 25.16
C ALA A 141 -24.22 -4.21 25.36
N VAL A 142 -23.94 -3.18 24.55
CA VAL A 142 -22.63 -2.49 24.52
C VAL A 142 -22.26 -1.95 25.91
N ALA A 143 -23.17 -1.27 26.59
CA ALA A 143 -22.91 -0.73 27.92
C ALA A 143 -22.48 -1.81 28.94
N ARG A 144 -23.11 -3.00 28.89
CA ARG A 144 -22.75 -4.12 29.75
C ARG A 144 -21.44 -4.81 29.34
N LEU A 145 -21.23 -4.95 28.01
CA LEU A 145 -20.05 -5.63 27.49
C LEU A 145 -18.75 -4.89 27.78
N PHE A 146 -18.82 -3.56 27.84
CA PHE A 146 -17.66 -2.67 27.88
C PHE A 146 -17.70 -1.68 29.06
N SER A 147 -18.47 -1.98 30.12
CA SER A 147 -18.62 -1.10 31.29
C SER A 147 -17.32 -0.81 32.04
N ASP A 148 -16.30 -1.67 31.89
CA ASP A 148 -14.97 -1.50 32.47
C ASP A 148 -13.87 -1.67 31.39
N LEU A 149 -14.13 -1.14 30.21
CA LEU A 149 -13.15 -1.09 29.13
C LEU A 149 -12.08 -0.04 29.45
N ARG A 150 -10.86 -0.48 29.67
CA ARG A 150 -9.73 0.38 30.09
C ARG A 150 -8.77 0.67 28.96
N PHE A 151 -8.61 -0.24 28.00
CA PHE A 151 -7.64 -0.12 26.91
C PHE A 151 -8.23 -0.44 25.56
N VAL A 152 -7.80 0.32 24.53
CA VAL A 152 -8.01 -0.01 23.11
C VAL A 152 -6.65 -0.04 22.43
N VAL A 153 -6.21 -1.22 22.02
CA VAL A 153 -4.99 -1.42 21.24
C VAL A 153 -5.36 -1.42 19.77
N ILE A 154 -4.79 -0.51 19.00
CA ILE A 154 -5.02 -0.38 17.55
C ILE A 154 -3.76 -0.80 16.84
N ASP A 155 -3.82 -1.91 16.10
CA ASP A 155 -2.66 -2.40 15.35
C ASP A 155 -2.59 -1.83 13.94
N GLU A 156 -1.39 -1.74 13.41
CA GLU A 156 -1.09 -1.17 12.10
C GLU A 156 -1.74 0.21 11.88
N VAL A 157 -1.56 1.11 12.87
CA VAL A 157 -2.18 2.46 12.89
C VAL A 157 -1.97 3.20 11.57
N HIS A 158 -0.78 3.09 10.96
CA HIS A 158 -0.47 3.73 9.69
C HIS A 158 -1.43 3.33 8.54
N SER A 159 -1.91 2.07 8.54
CA SER A 159 -2.86 1.58 7.53
C SER A 159 -4.27 2.16 7.75
N LEU A 160 -4.62 2.44 9.00
CA LEU A 160 -5.91 3.00 9.39
C LEU A 160 -6.00 4.51 9.14
N LEU A 161 -4.90 5.23 9.08
CA LEU A 161 -4.89 6.69 8.91
C LEU A 161 -5.00 7.15 7.43
N ARG A 162 -5.06 6.22 6.48
CA ARG A 162 -5.02 6.54 5.05
C ARG A 162 -6.38 6.66 4.35
N GLY A 163 -7.49 6.45 5.00
CA GLY A 163 -8.79 6.48 4.33
C GLY A 163 -9.98 6.35 5.26
N ASP A 164 -11.15 6.16 4.68
CA ASP A 164 -12.41 6.07 5.41
C ASP A 164 -12.47 4.90 6.39
N ARG A 165 -11.72 3.82 6.15
CA ARG A 165 -11.61 2.70 7.07
C ARG A 165 -10.97 3.09 8.40
N GLY A 166 -9.97 3.94 8.38
CA GLY A 166 -9.35 4.49 9.59
C GLY A 166 -10.30 5.41 10.34
N GLY A 167 -10.94 6.31 9.62
CA GLY A 167 -12.01 7.17 10.16
C GLY A 167 -13.13 6.34 10.79
N GLN A 168 -13.61 5.28 10.13
CA GLN A 168 -14.59 4.35 10.68
C GLN A 168 -14.12 3.72 11.99
N THR A 169 -12.86 3.28 12.06
CA THR A 169 -12.31 2.66 13.27
C THR A 169 -12.36 3.63 14.44
N LEU A 170 -11.92 4.88 14.24
CA LEU A 170 -11.97 5.91 15.29
C LEU A 170 -13.42 6.24 15.66
N CYS A 171 -14.31 6.41 14.70
CA CYS A 171 -15.75 6.61 14.94
C CYS A 171 -16.37 5.47 15.76
N CYS A 172 -16.07 4.21 15.44
CA CYS A 172 -16.55 3.06 16.19
C CYS A 172 -16.06 3.06 17.63
N ILE A 173 -14.78 3.37 17.88
CA ILE A 173 -14.20 3.46 19.22
C ILE A 173 -14.85 4.58 20.02
N GLU A 174 -15.07 5.75 19.42
CA GLU A 174 -15.71 6.89 20.08
C GLU A 174 -17.19 6.63 20.38
N ARG A 175 -17.95 6.02 19.45
CA ARG A 175 -19.33 5.60 19.65
C ARG A 175 -19.42 4.57 20.78
N LEU A 176 -18.56 3.55 20.76
CA LEU A 176 -18.47 2.55 21.80
C LEU A 176 -18.21 3.19 23.17
N SER A 177 -17.24 4.09 23.24
CA SER A 177 -16.87 4.80 24.48
C SER A 177 -18.04 5.59 25.05
N ARG A 178 -18.77 6.33 24.20
CA ARG A 178 -19.97 7.08 24.61
C ARG A 178 -21.10 6.16 25.07
N MET A 179 -21.36 5.06 24.34
CA MET A 179 -22.42 4.09 24.68
C MET A 179 -22.14 3.35 25.98
N ALA A 180 -20.88 3.03 26.27
CA ALA A 180 -20.45 2.33 27.48
C ALA A 180 -20.19 3.30 28.66
N GLY A 181 -20.14 4.60 28.42
CA GLY A 181 -19.82 5.60 29.45
C GLY A 181 -18.37 5.53 29.94
N VAL A 182 -17.43 5.12 29.09
CA VAL A 182 -16.01 4.93 29.40
C VAL A 182 -15.09 5.77 28.52
N ASN A 183 -13.87 5.99 29.01
CA ASN A 183 -12.84 6.65 28.21
C ASN A 183 -11.56 5.79 28.22
N PRO A 184 -11.50 4.73 27.40
CA PRO A 184 -10.38 3.79 27.40
C PRO A 184 -9.11 4.49 26.88
N ARG A 185 -7.99 4.12 27.45
CA ARG A 185 -6.67 4.52 26.98
C ARG A 185 -6.35 3.87 25.64
N ARG A 186 -5.93 4.66 24.65
CA ARG A 186 -5.60 4.16 23.30
C ARG A 186 -4.11 3.86 23.20
N ILE A 187 -3.77 2.69 22.65
CA ILE A 187 -2.39 2.28 22.37
C ILE A 187 -2.29 1.95 20.88
N GLY A 188 -1.58 2.78 20.15
CA GLY A 188 -1.31 2.57 18.74
C GLY A 188 -0.04 1.76 18.50
N LEU A 189 -0.11 0.75 17.63
CA LEU A 189 1.05 -0.04 17.20
C LEU A 189 1.31 0.22 15.71
N SER A 190 2.54 0.51 15.35
CA SER A 190 2.92 0.66 13.95
C SER A 190 4.37 0.28 13.68
N ALA A 191 4.60 -0.26 12.48
CA ALA A 191 5.95 -0.56 12.02
C ALA A 191 6.61 0.64 11.32
N THR A 192 5.79 1.51 10.72
CA THR A 192 6.24 2.64 9.90
C THR A 192 5.32 3.84 10.16
N ILE A 193 5.91 4.94 10.61
CA ILE A 193 5.16 6.18 10.90
C ILE A 193 5.95 7.35 10.34
N GLY A 194 5.31 8.16 9.51
CA GLY A 194 5.93 9.31 8.87
C GLY A 194 6.02 10.53 9.78
N ASP A 195 4.97 10.81 10.52
CA ASP A 195 4.87 11.89 11.49
C ASP A 195 4.27 11.35 12.79
N PRO A 196 5.13 10.93 13.73
CA PRO A 196 4.68 10.33 14.98
C PRO A 196 3.83 11.29 15.84
N GLU A 197 4.17 12.58 15.88
CA GLU A 197 3.48 13.62 16.65
C GLU A 197 2.05 13.79 16.11
N LEU A 198 1.89 14.03 14.81
CA LEU A 198 0.58 14.14 14.15
C LEU A 198 -0.23 12.84 14.29
N THR A 199 0.42 11.70 14.16
CA THR A 199 -0.22 10.38 14.36
C THR A 199 -0.73 10.23 15.81
N GLY A 200 0.07 10.65 16.79
CA GLY A 200 -0.29 10.66 18.20
C GLY A 200 -1.46 11.61 18.50
N GLU A 201 -1.50 12.80 17.88
CA GLU A 201 -2.62 13.72 17.97
C GLU A 201 -3.92 13.10 17.43
N ILE A 202 -3.87 12.49 16.23
CA ILE A 202 -5.04 11.83 15.62
C ILE A 202 -5.51 10.67 16.50
N LEU A 203 -4.60 9.84 17.01
CA LEU A 203 -4.90 8.75 17.92
C LEU A 203 -5.61 9.24 19.19
N SER A 204 -5.26 10.42 19.69
CA SER A 204 -5.73 10.97 20.96
C SER A 204 -6.99 11.82 20.84
N ARG A 205 -7.44 12.14 19.63
CA ARG A 205 -8.65 12.98 19.41
C ARG A 205 -9.85 12.42 20.17
N GLY A 206 -10.63 13.27 20.79
CA GLY A 206 -11.82 12.92 21.55
C GLY A 206 -11.58 12.24 22.90
N THR A 207 -10.32 11.96 23.31
CA THR A 207 -10.00 11.34 24.61
C THR A 207 -9.73 12.33 25.74
N GLY A 208 -9.35 13.57 25.41
CA GLY A 208 -8.86 14.57 26.37
C GLY A 208 -7.50 14.23 27.01
N ARG A 209 -6.77 13.24 26.45
CA ARG A 209 -5.45 12.79 26.88
C ARG A 209 -4.39 13.18 25.84
N GLY A 210 -3.14 13.39 26.30
CA GLY A 210 -1.98 13.47 25.42
C GLY A 210 -1.61 12.12 24.79
N CYS A 211 -0.50 12.12 24.05
CA CYS A 211 0.09 10.90 23.50
C CYS A 211 1.58 10.83 23.85
N VAL A 212 2.00 9.75 24.50
CA VAL A 212 3.41 9.46 24.72
C VAL A 212 3.92 8.61 23.55
N ILE A 213 5.04 9.04 22.98
CA ILE A 213 5.72 8.36 21.87
C ILE A 213 7.09 7.93 22.38
N PRO A 214 7.21 6.71 22.91
CA PRO A 214 8.47 6.24 23.47
C PRO A 214 9.55 6.14 22.40
N GLN A 215 10.64 6.88 22.58
CA GLN A 215 11.79 6.84 21.69
C GLN A 215 12.69 5.65 22.05
N VAL A 216 12.96 4.79 21.09
CA VAL A 216 13.83 3.62 21.27
C VAL A 216 14.95 3.69 20.25
N LYS A 217 16.19 3.59 20.74
CA LYS A 217 17.34 3.40 19.83
C LYS A 217 17.24 2.01 19.23
N GLU A 218 16.75 1.91 18.00
CA GLU A 218 16.78 0.64 17.27
C GLU A 218 18.24 0.29 16.92
N GLN A 219 18.66 -0.92 17.20
CA GLN A 219 19.89 -1.45 16.63
C GLN A 219 19.69 -1.58 15.13
N GLY A 220 20.50 -0.89 14.34
CA GLY A 220 20.40 -0.88 12.90
C GLY A 220 20.40 -2.30 12.32
N ARG A 221 19.34 -2.66 11.62
CA ARG A 221 19.28 -3.93 10.88
C ARG A 221 20.11 -3.80 9.62
N THR A 222 20.86 -4.84 9.33
CA THR A 222 21.58 -4.94 8.05
C THR A 222 20.60 -5.26 6.94
N TRP A 223 20.67 -4.52 5.85
CA TRP A 223 19.87 -4.71 4.64
C TRP A 223 20.74 -5.23 3.50
N ARG A 224 20.19 -6.14 2.72
CA ARG A 224 20.69 -6.55 1.42
C ARG A 224 19.67 -6.16 0.37
N LEU A 225 19.99 -5.11 -0.37
CA LEU A 225 19.15 -4.62 -1.46
C LEU A 225 19.84 -4.94 -2.79
N SER A 226 19.03 -5.34 -3.76
CA SER A 226 19.41 -5.49 -5.16
C SER A 226 18.31 -4.89 -6.02
N MET A 227 18.66 -4.16 -7.07
CA MET A 227 17.72 -3.57 -8.02
C MET A 227 18.23 -3.79 -9.43
N GLU A 228 17.48 -4.55 -10.21
CA GLU A 228 17.79 -4.85 -11.61
C GLU A 228 16.70 -4.31 -12.53
N HIS A 229 17.05 -4.06 -13.78
CA HIS A 229 16.18 -3.49 -14.80
C HIS A 229 16.09 -4.41 -16.03
N PHE A 230 14.87 -4.58 -16.54
CA PHE A 230 14.59 -5.40 -17.70
C PHE A 230 13.66 -4.69 -18.67
N PHE A 231 13.96 -4.79 -19.97
CA PHE A 231 13.02 -4.42 -21.01
C PHE A 231 12.05 -5.53 -21.29
N VAL A 232 10.75 -5.23 -21.30
CA VAL A 232 9.68 -6.16 -21.70
C VAL A 232 9.28 -5.84 -23.13
N SER A 233 9.13 -6.86 -23.95
CA SER A 233 8.64 -6.69 -25.32
C SER A 233 7.15 -6.37 -25.30
N GLY A 234 6.75 -5.22 -25.82
CA GLY A 234 5.34 -4.82 -25.89
C GLY A 234 4.50 -5.75 -26.81
N PRO A 235 3.16 -5.67 -26.70
CA PRO A 235 2.22 -6.53 -27.47
C PRO A 235 2.38 -6.44 -28.99
N GLN A 236 2.94 -5.34 -29.52
CA GLN A 236 3.18 -5.14 -30.95
C GLN A 236 4.40 -5.90 -31.51
N ALA A 237 5.33 -6.34 -30.66
CA ALA A 237 6.48 -7.12 -31.12
C ALA A 237 6.07 -8.54 -31.59
N VAL A 238 4.89 -8.99 -31.17
CA VAL A 238 4.33 -10.32 -31.53
C VAL A 238 3.87 -10.39 -32.99
N GLN A 239 3.58 -9.24 -33.63
CA GLN A 239 3.07 -9.22 -35.02
C GLN A 239 4.16 -9.12 -36.09
N ARG A 240 5.42 -8.86 -35.72
CA ARG A 240 6.52 -8.86 -36.69
C ARG A 240 7.22 -10.22 -36.64
N GLY A 241 6.74 -11.15 -37.50
CA GLY A 241 7.40 -12.43 -37.75
C GLY A 241 8.84 -12.23 -38.23
N PRO A 242 9.70 -13.23 -38.07
CA PRO A 242 11.11 -13.10 -38.47
C PRO A 242 11.22 -12.78 -39.97
N HIS A 243 11.95 -11.72 -40.29
CA HIS A 243 12.34 -11.43 -41.67
C HIS A 243 13.02 -12.68 -42.26
N PRO A 244 12.71 -13.08 -43.51
CA PRO A 244 13.35 -14.21 -44.14
C PRO A 244 14.84 -13.97 -44.30
N ARG A 245 15.63 -14.76 -43.58
CA ARG A 245 17.07 -14.82 -43.80
C ARG A 245 17.32 -15.32 -45.20
N THR A 246 17.99 -14.51 -46.03
CA THR A 246 18.60 -14.90 -47.29
C THR A 246 19.55 -16.06 -47.01
N GLN A 247 19.24 -17.21 -47.57
CA GLN A 247 20.11 -18.39 -47.53
C GLN A 247 21.39 -18.08 -48.32
N VAL A 248 22.51 -18.08 -47.63
CA VAL A 248 23.82 -18.24 -48.24
C VAL A 248 24.21 -19.70 -48.00
N SER A 249 24.30 -20.44 -49.04
CA SER A 249 24.70 -21.84 -49.06
C SER A 249 26.19 -21.98 -48.82
N GLU A 250 26.61 -22.76 -47.81
CA GLU A 250 27.95 -23.29 -47.69
C GLU A 250 27.95 -24.81 -47.72
N PRO A 251 29.07 -25.43 -48.19
CA PRO A 251 29.05 -26.84 -48.62
C PRO A 251 29.28 -27.84 -47.46
N ALA A 252 28.76 -29.03 -47.69
CA ALA A 252 28.76 -30.19 -46.80
C ALA A 252 30.17 -30.74 -46.52
N GLY A 253 30.43 -31.07 -45.24
CA GLY A 253 31.59 -31.83 -44.78
C GLY A 253 31.46 -32.40 -43.39
N ALA A 254 31.30 -33.74 -43.35
CA ALA A 254 31.67 -34.71 -42.34
C ALA A 254 31.03 -34.65 -40.94
N ALA A 255 30.21 -35.67 -40.64
CA ALA A 255 29.56 -36.00 -39.40
C ALA A 255 30.48 -36.64 -38.36
N GLY A 256 30.42 -36.15 -37.11
CA GLY A 256 30.69 -36.93 -35.90
C GLY A 256 29.47 -36.78 -34.97
N PRO A 257 29.12 -37.75 -34.09
CA PRO A 257 27.95 -37.66 -33.24
C PRO A 257 28.23 -36.68 -32.13
N ALA A 258 27.62 -35.48 -32.26
CA ALA A 258 27.55 -34.49 -31.21
C ALA A 258 26.42 -34.89 -30.24
N LEU A 259 26.76 -34.99 -28.97
CA LEU A 259 25.79 -34.92 -27.87
C LEU A 259 24.96 -33.63 -28.05
N GLU A 260 23.66 -33.81 -28.22
CA GLU A 260 22.73 -32.67 -28.26
C GLU A 260 22.83 -31.93 -26.91
N PRO A 261 23.10 -30.62 -26.88
CA PRO A 261 22.94 -29.83 -25.66
C PRO A 261 21.44 -29.82 -25.34
N ALA A 262 21.12 -30.02 -24.06
CA ALA A 262 19.76 -29.90 -23.57
C ALA A 262 19.21 -28.53 -24.02
N SER A 263 18.11 -28.57 -24.77
CA SER A 263 17.48 -27.37 -25.32
C SER A 263 17.04 -26.43 -24.19
N ASP A 264 17.58 -25.23 -24.16
CA ASP A 264 17.07 -24.09 -23.35
C ASP A 264 15.66 -23.76 -23.83
N VAL A 265 14.67 -24.42 -23.24
CA VAL A 265 13.25 -24.16 -23.54
C VAL A 265 12.74 -23.07 -22.64
N ALA A 266 13.09 -21.81 -22.94
CA ALA A 266 12.33 -20.69 -22.41
C ALA A 266 10.95 -20.64 -23.08
N PRO A 267 9.87 -20.27 -22.35
CA PRO A 267 8.57 -20.08 -22.97
C PRO A 267 8.66 -19.05 -24.09
N GLU A 268 7.99 -19.32 -25.22
CA GLU A 268 7.91 -18.37 -26.34
C GLU A 268 7.42 -17.00 -25.85
N HIS A 269 8.19 -15.94 -26.00
CA HIS A 269 7.96 -14.58 -25.47
C HIS A 269 8.09 -14.44 -23.93
N ALA A 270 9.13 -14.99 -23.34
CA ALA A 270 9.42 -14.87 -21.91
C ALA A 270 9.73 -13.43 -21.51
N ASP A 271 9.11 -12.96 -20.41
CA ASP A 271 9.49 -11.73 -19.73
C ASP A 271 10.83 -11.96 -19.00
N PRO A 272 11.91 -11.21 -19.33
CA PRO A 272 13.22 -11.44 -18.72
C PRO A 272 13.22 -11.21 -17.20
N GLY A 273 12.39 -10.30 -16.69
CA GLY A 273 12.24 -10.05 -15.25
C GLY A 273 11.58 -11.22 -14.53
N ILE A 274 10.60 -11.88 -15.17
CA ILE A 274 9.99 -13.10 -14.63
C ILE A 274 10.97 -14.27 -14.67
N ALA A 275 11.75 -14.40 -15.76
CA ALA A 275 12.82 -15.40 -15.84
C ALA A 275 13.84 -15.24 -14.72
N TYR A 276 14.25 -14.00 -14.44
CA TYR A 276 15.15 -13.68 -13.34
C TYR A 276 14.59 -14.13 -11.98
N ILE A 277 13.32 -13.83 -11.68
CA ILE A 277 12.64 -14.29 -10.47
C ILE A 277 12.60 -15.82 -10.41
N PHE A 278 12.25 -16.47 -11.53
CA PHE A 278 12.18 -17.93 -11.60
C PHE A 278 13.50 -18.60 -11.21
N GLU A 279 14.63 -18.10 -11.74
CA GLU A 279 15.96 -18.63 -11.45
C GLU A 279 16.35 -18.42 -9.98
N HIS A 280 16.07 -17.24 -9.41
CA HIS A 280 16.54 -16.87 -8.07
C HIS A 280 15.60 -17.31 -6.94
N THR A 281 14.55 -18.10 -7.24
CA THR A 281 13.62 -18.65 -6.25
C THR A 281 13.72 -20.18 -6.12
N LYS A 282 14.69 -20.83 -6.76
CA LYS A 282 14.79 -22.31 -6.79
C LYS A 282 15.04 -22.93 -5.42
N ASP A 283 15.92 -22.32 -4.63
CA ASP A 283 16.46 -22.90 -3.40
C ASP A 283 16.08 -22.09 -2.15
N ALA A 284 15.16 -21.12 -2.28
CA ALA A 284 14.83 -20.20 -1.21
C ALA A 284 13.31 -20.01 -1.09
N LYS A 285 12.84 -19.87 0.14
CA LYS A 285 11.46 -19.52 0.43
C LYS A 285 11.27 -18.02 0.26
N CYS A 286 10.52 -17.63 -0.78
CA CYS A 286 10.45 -16.26 -1.23
C CYS A 286 9.02 -15.70 -1.25
N LEU A 287 8.92 -14.36 -1.13
CA LEU A 287 7.74 -13.60 -1.54
C LEU A 287 8.06 -12.80 -2.80
N VAL A 288 7.08 -12.68 -3.68
CA VAL A 288 7.12 -11.78 -4.84
C VAL A 288 5.97 -10.79 -4.71
N PHE A 289 6.30 -9.55 -4.37
CA PHE A 289 5.33 -8.47 -4.25
C PHE A 289 5.07 -7.82 -5.60
N VAL A 290 3.80 -7.59 -5.88
CA VAL A 290 3.30 -6.85 -7.06
C VAL A 290 2.34 -5.75 -6.63
N ASN A 291 2.02 -4.83 -7.54
CA ASN A 291 1.21 -3.67 -7.22
C ASN A 291 -0.29 -3.86 -7.52
N SER A 292 -0.69 -4.89 -8.27
CA SER A 292 -2.09 -5.20 -8.54
C SER A 292 -2.39 -6.70 -8.41
N ARG A 293 -3.68 -7.05 -8.30
CA ARG A 293 -4.15 -8.45 -8.22
C ARG A 293 -4.01 -9.14 -9.56
N GLU A 294 -4.31 -8.44 -10.62
CA GLU A 294 -4.20 -8.88 -12.01
C GLU A 294 -2.73 -9.21 -12.34
N GLU A 295 -1.81 -8.37 -11.89
CA GLU A 295 -0.38 -8.63 -12.04
C GLU A 295 0.04 -9.86 -11.22
N ALA A 296 -0.49 -10.07 -10.01
CA ALA A 296 -0.20 -11.27 -9.21
C ALA A 296 -0.60 -12.55 -9.96
N GLU A 297 -1.77 -12.55 -10.58
CA GLU A 297 -2.27 -13.67 -11.38
C GLU A 297 -1.40 -13.90 -12.62
N ALA A 298 -1.07 -12.86 -13.36
CA ALA A 298 -0.25 -12.94 -14.56
C ALA A 298 1.16 -13.46 -14.27
N VAL A 299 1.80 -12.92 -13.22
CA VAL A 299 3.15 -13.33 -12.78
C VAL A 299 3.14 -14.78 -12.30
N THR A 300 2.17 -15.19 -11.49
CA THR A 300 2.08 -16.57 -11.01
C THR A 300 1.88 -17.54 -12.16
N THR A 301 0.99 -17.21 -13.09
CA THR A 301 0.74 -18.03 -14.29
C THR A 301 2.01 -18.18 -15.12
N SER A 302 2.75 -17.09 -15.34
CA SER A 302 4.01 -17.10 -16.08
C SER A 302 5.06 -17.97 -15.40
N LEU A 303 5.25 -17.83 -14.08
CA LEU A 303 6.20 -18.64 -13.30
C LEU A 303 5.87 -20.14 -13.35
N ARG A 304 4.59 -20.51 -13.34
CA ARG A 304 4.15 -21.91 -13.51
C ARG A 304 4.43 -22.45 -14.92
N GLN A 305 4.28 -21.60 -15.94
CA GLN A 305 4.65 -21.98 -17.32
C GLN A 305 6.16 -22.27 -17.45
N TYR A 306 7.02 -21.56 -16.71
CA TYR A 306 8.44 -21.89 -16.62
C TYR A 306 8.68 -23.24 -15.96
N CYS A 307 7.92 -23.61 -14.91
CA CYS A 307 7.98 -24.95 -14.33
C CYS A 307 7.61 -26.03 -15.36
N GLU A 308 6.51 -25.84 -16.10
CA GLU A 308 6.07 -26.76 -17.14
C GLU A 308 7.11 -26.91 -18.25
N ALA A 309 7.66 -25.80 -18.75
CA ALA A 309 8.64 -25.78 -19.83
C ALA A 309 9.97 -26.45 -19.44
N THR A 310 10.38 -26.30 -18.18
CA THR A 310 11.63 -26.87 -17.66
C THR A 310 11.45 -28.22 -16.99
N GLY A 311 10.23 -28.77 -16.94
CA GLY A 311 9.92 -30.04 -16.27
C GLY A 311 10.13 -30.04 -14.76
N GLN A 312 10.11 -28.84 -14.13
CA GLN A 312 10.25 -28.70 -12.68
C GLN A 312 8.86 -28.79 -12.00
N PRO A 313 8.80 -29.25 -10.73
CA PRO A 313 7.55 -29.24 -9.98
C PRO A 313 7.07 -27.82 -9.74
N ASP A 314 5.74 -27.63 -9.74
CA ASP A 314 5.14 -26.34 -9.36
C ASP A 314 5.46 -26.02 -7.89
N ARG A 315 6.07 -24.87 -7.67
CA ARG A 315 6.42 -24.33 -6.33
C ARG A 315 5.86 -22.93 -6.11
N PHE A 316 4.96 -22.47 -6.98
CA PHE A 316 4.44 -21.11 -6.94
C PHE A 316 3.03 -21.08 -6.37
N LEU A 317 2.87 -20.29 -5.33
CA LEU A 317 1.60 -19.97 -4.67
C LEU A 317 1.18 -18.55 -5.02
N ILE A 318 -0.10 -18.27 -4.87
CA ILE A 318 -0.65 -16.94 -5.04
C ILE A 318 -1.45 -16.54 -3.80
N HIS A 319 -1.38 -15.26 -3.41
CA HIS A 319 -2.12 -14.74 -2.28
C HIS A 319 -2.57 -13.29 -2.52
N HIS A 320 -3.87 -13.06 -2.66
CA HIS A 320 -4.47 -11.73 -2.71
C HIS A 320 -5.94 -11.75 -2.25
N GLY A 321 -6.53 -10.56 -2.06
CA GLY A 321 -7.85 -10.42 -1.43
C GLY A 321 -9.01 -11.07 -2.16
N ASN A 322 -8.93 -11.25 -3.49
CA ASN A 322 -10.03 -11.77 -4.31
C ASN A 322 -10.02 -13.31 -4.46
N LEU A 323 -9.03 -13.99 -3.91
CA LEU A 323 -9.05 -15.46 -3.87
C LEU A 323 -10.08 -15.95 -2.86
N SER A 324 -10.64 -17.16 -3.10
CA SER A 324 -11.49 -17.83 -2.12
C SER A 324 -10.76 -18.06 -0.79
N SER A 325 -11.50 -18.08 0.32
CA SER A 325 -10.91 -18.28 1.65
C SER A 325 -10.10 -19.57 1.73
N SER A 326 -10.62 -20.64 1.13
CA SER A 326 -9.95 -21.95 1.12
C SER A 326 -8.60 -21.93 0.42
N LEU A 327 -8.47 -21.22 -0.71
CA LEU A 327 -7.20 -21.08 -1.43
C LEU A 327 -6.20 -20.22 -0.66
N ARG A 328 -6.66 -19.15 -0.01
CA ARG A 328 -5.81 -18.29 0.83
C ARG A 328 -5.27 -19.05 2.05
N GLU A 329 -6.14 -19.73 2.80
CA GLU A 329 -5.75 -20.53 3.96
C GLU A 329 -4.79 -21.65 3.56
N SER A 330 -5.03 -22.34 2.43
CA SER A 330 -4.12 -23.36 1.91
C SER A 330 -2.74 -22.80 1.56
N ALA A 331 -2.68 -21.57 0.99
CA ALA A 331 -1.41 -20.90 0.71
C ALA A 331 -0.68 -20.48 2.00
N GLU A 332 -1.43 -19.96 2.98
CA GLU A 332 -0.88 -19.59 4.29
C GLU A 332 -0.33 -20.79 5.06
N ASP A 333 -1.05 -21.92 5.04
CA ASP A 333 -0.60 -23.17 5.69
C ASP A 333 0.64 -23.75 5.00
N ALA A 334 0.68 -23.73 3.67
CA ALA A 334 1.86 -24.14 2.91
C ALA A 334 3.08 -23.23 3.19
N MET A 335 2.86 -21.93 3.40
CA MET A 335 3.92 -21.00 3.76
C MET A 335 4.47 -21.23 5.18
N ARG A 336 3.68 -21.75 6.12
CA ARG A 336 4.13 -22.07 7.49
C ARG A 336 5.00 -23.32 7.57
N ASP A 337 4.91 -24.19 6.57
CA ASP A 337 5.72 -25.41 6.50
C ASP A 337 7.18 -25.05 6.17
N ASP A 338 8.06 -25.06 7.16
CA ASP A 338 9.47 -24.67 7.01
C ASP A 338 10.31 -25.69 6.20
N ASP A 339 9.81 -26.91 6.00
CA ASP A 339 10.52 -27.96 5.28
C ASP A 339 10.32 -27.87 3.73
N ARG A 340 9.41 -27.04 3.27
CA ARG A 340 9.10 -26.86 1.86
C ARG A 340 9.53 -25.51 1.32
N VAL A 341 10.16 -25.53 0.16
CA VAL A 341 10.53 -24.31 -0.56
C VAL A 341 9.39 -23.89 -1.48
N PHE A 342 8.69 -22.84 -1.11
CA PHE A 342 7.65 -22.21 -1.92
C PHE A 342 7.97 -20.73 -2.18
N THR A 343 7.52 -20.27 -3.34
CA THR A 343 7.51 -18.83 -3.67
C THR A 343 6.06 -18.38 -3.80
N THR A 344 5.68 -17.36 -3.02
CA THR A 344 4.32 -16.83 -3.05
C THR A 344 4.30 -15.47 -3.72
N VAL A 345 3.50 -15.34 -4.79
CA VAL A 345 3.22 -14.05 -5.43
C VAL A 345 2.07 -13.38 -4.70
N THR A 346 2.24 -12.13 -4.29
CA THR A 346 1.27 -11.46 -3.43
C THR A 346 1.17 -9.96 -3.68
N THR A 347 0.04 -9.40 -3.30
CA THR A 347 -0.17 -7.95 -3.21
C THR A 347 0.08 -7.46 -1.77
N ALA A 348 -0.45 -6.30 -1.40
CA ALA A 348 -0.36 -5.74 -0.05
C ALA A 348 -0.92 -6.65 1.08
N THR A 349 -1.60 -7.74 0.76
CA THR A 349 -2.20 -8.63 1.78
C THR A 349 -1.17 -9.29 2.70
N LEU A 350 0.04 -9.52 2.22
CA LEU A 350 1.15 -10.06 3.03
C LEU A 350 2.18 -8.99 3.46
N GLU A 351 1.90 -7.71 3.27
CA GLU A 351 2.67 -6.61 3.88
C GLU A 351 2.48 -6.56 5.39
N LEU A 352 1.27 -6.90 5.87
CA LEU A 352 0.89 -6.82 7.27
C LEU A 352 1.31 -8.07 8.07
N GLY A 353 1.44 -7.94 9.36
CA GLY A 353 2.07 -8.80 10.36
C GLY A 353 1.65 -10.27 10.47
N ILE A 354 1.13 -10.91 9.45
CA ILE A 354 0.78 -12.35 9.46
C ILE A 354 2.06 -13.18 9.59
N ASP A 355 2.05 -14.19 10.46
CA ASP A 355 3.14 -15.15 10.55
C ASP A 355 3.06 -16.19 9.42
N ILE A 356 3.95 -16.05 8.46
CA ILE A 356 4.06 -16.89 7.27
C ILE A 356 5.35 -17.74 7.29
N GLY A 357 5.88 -18.02 8.49
CA GLY A 357 7.08 -18.82 8.64
C GLY A 357 8.36 -18.05 8.28
N ARG A 358 9.44 -18.78 8.00
CA ARG A 358 10.74 -18.20 7.71
C ARG A 358 10.87 -17.88 6.23
N LEU A 359 11.05 -16.61 5.92
CA LEU A 359 11.31 -16.12 4.58
C LEU A 359 12.79 -15.73 4.44
N GLU A 360 13.37 -16.08 3.32
CA GLU A 360 14.78 -15.79 3.04
C GLU A 360 14.92 -14.54 2.19
N ARG A 361 14.06 -14.36 1.16
CA ARG A 361 14.15 -13.27 0.21
C ARG A 361 12.77 -12.73 -0.16
N ALA A 362 12.67 -11.43 -0.37
CA ALA A 362 11.53 -10.79 -0.98
C ALA A 362 11.91 -10.19 -2.33
N PHE A 363 11.08 -10.40 -3.34
CA PHE A 363 11.13 -9.71 -4.61
C PHE A 363 10.08 -8.62 -4.64
N GLN A 364 10.40 -7.53 -5.30
CA GLN A 364 9.46 -6.47 -5.60
C GLN A 364 9.48 -6.22 -7.11
N ILE A 365 8.37 -6.50 -7.76
CA ILE A 365 8.17 -6.15 -9.17
C ILE A 365 7.74 -4.68 -9.24
N ASP A 366 8.47 -3.90 -10.01
CA ASP A 366 8.35 -2.45 -10.15
C ASP A 366 8.47 -1.70 -8.79
N ALA A 367 8.37 -0.36 -8.80
CA ALA A 367 8.44 0.41 -7.56
C ALA A 367 7.13 0.31 -6.77
N PRO A 368 7.16 0.13 -5.45
CA PRO A 368 5.98 0.37 -4.63
C PRO A 368 5.62 1.86 -4.65
N PHE A 369 4.39 2.21 -4.28
CA PHE A 369 3.95 3.61 -4.31
C PHE A 369 4.44 4.42 -3.12
N THR A 370 4.76 3.77 -2.00
CA THR A 370 5.10 4.44 -0.74
C THR A 370 6.32 3.83 -0.08
N VAL A 371 7.06 4.68 0.65
CA VAL A 371 8.18 4.25 1.51
C VAL A 371 7.68 3.29 2.59
N SER A 372 6.50 3.54 3.13
CA SER A 372 5.87 2.65 4.12
C SER A 372 5.68 1.22 3.58
N SER A 373 5.14 1.05 2.36
CA SER A 373 5.00 -0.27 1.73
C SER A 373 6.36 -0.93 1.48
N PHE A 374 7.36 -0.18 1.00
CA PHE A 374 8.72 -0.68 0.85
C PHE A 374 9.26 -1.27 2.15
N LEU A 375 9.17 -0.54 3.25
CA LEU A 375 9.68 -0.97 4.56
C LEU A 375 8.94 -2.20 5.11
N GLN A 376 7.63 -2.26 4.92
CA GLN A 376 6.82 -3.38 5.39
C GLN A 376 7.12 -4.66 4.62
N ARG A 377 7.23 -4.57 3.27
CA ARG A 377 7.61 -5.69 2.39
C ARG A 377 8.99 -6.22 2.75
N MET A 378 9.97 -5.33 2.90
CA MET A 378 11.32 -5.69 3.31
C MET A 378 11.34 -6.32 4.70
N GLY A 379 10.54 -5.82 5.64
CA GLY A 379 10.40 -6.34 7.00
C GLY A 379 9.84 -7.77 7.10
N ARG A 380 9.36 -8.36 5.99
CA ARG A 380 8.94 -9.78 5.94
C ARG A 380 10.13 -10.74 5.97
N THR A 381 11.31 -10.31 5.56
CA THR A 381 12.56 -11.08 5.60
C THR A 381 13.44 -10.67 6.78
N GLY A 382 14.55 -11.37 7.01
CA GLY A 382 15.56 -10.97 7.99
C GLY A 382 15.18 -11.19 9.45
N ARG A 383 14.53 -12.29 9.78
CA ARG A 383 14.25 -12.67 11.17
C ARG A 383 15.53 -13.09 11.91
N ARG A 384 15.67 -12.67 13.19
CA ARG A 384 16.79 -12.94 14.10
C ARG A 384 18.10 -12.30 13.63
N GLU A 385 19.14 -13.09 13.32
CA GLU A 385 20.50 -12.62 12.99
C GLU A 385 20.74 -12.42 11.48
N ARG A 386 19.75 -12.73 10.62
CA ARG A 386 19.88 -12.60 9.17
C ARG A 386 19.48 -11.20 8.69
N PRO A 387 20.22 -10.64 7.71
CA PRO A 387 19.83 -9.37 7.10
C PRO A 387 18.48 -9.47 6.40
N CYS A 388 17.74 -8.36 6.36
CA CYS A 388 16.57 -8.23 5.49
C CYS A 388 17.03 -8.20 4.04
N GLU A 389 16.45 -9.06 3.19
CA GLU A 389 16.88 -9.18 1.79
C GLU A 389 15.71 -8.86 0.86
N MET A 390 15.88 -7.87 -0.04
CA MET A 390 14.88 -7.45 -1.00
C MET A 390 15.51 -7.17 -2.37
N TRP A 391 14.91 -7.75 -3.39
CA TRP A 391 15.33 -7.66 -4.78
C TRP A 391 14.26 -6.98 -5.61
N PHE A 392 14.59 -5.82 -6.15
CA PHE A 392 13.70 -5.09 -7.07
C PHE A 392 13.92 -5.56 -8.50
N VAL A 393 12.84 -5.85 -9.19
CA VAL A 393 12.79 -6.25 -10.60
C VAL A 393 11.99 -5.19 -11.33
N MET A 394 12.72 -4.18 -11.87
CA MET A 394 12.12 -3.08 -12.61
C MET A 394 11.87 -3.48 -14.05
N ARG A 395 10.63 -3.37 -14.51
CA ARG A 395 10.21 -3.78 -15.84
C ARG A 395 9.62 -2.60 -16.60
N GLU A 396 10.18 -2.28 -17.73
CA GLU A 396 9.75 -1.17 -18.59
C GLU A 396 9.75 -1.58 -20.04
N GLU A 397 8.90 -0.97 -20.86
CA GLU A 397 8.92 -1.16 -22.31
C GLU A 397 10.17 -0.48 -22.90
N GLU A 398 10.77 -1.12 -23.91
CA GLU A 398 11.87 -0.52 -24.63
C GLU A 398 11.35 0.70 -25.42
N PRO A 399 11.93 1.92 -25.23
CA PRO A 399 11.49 3.09 -25.96
C PRO A 399 11.59 2.88 -27.48
N GLU A 400 10.58 3.29 -28.22
CA GLU A 400 10.61 3.25 -29.67
C GLU A 400 11.70 4.17 -30.22
N ALA A 401 12.20 3.90 -31.44
CA ALA A 401 13.25 4.71 -32.08
C ALA A 401 12.85 6.20 -32.30
N ARG A 402 11.57 6.52 -32.17
CA ARG A 402 11.02 7.89 -32.28
C ARG A 402 10.31 8.32 -30.99
N ALA A 403 10.58 7.64 -29.89
CA ALA A 403 10.03 8.00 -28.59
C ALA A 403 10.40 9.44 -28.22
N LEU A 404 9.49 10.16 -27.63
CA LEU A 404 9.76 11.48 -27.11
C LEU A 404 10.59 11.41 -25.82
N MET A 405 11.28 12.48 -25.48
CA MET A 405 12.18 12.52 -24.32
C MET A 405 11.55 11.97 -23.03
N PRO A 406 10.30 12.30 -22.65
CA PRO A 406 9.69 11.77 -21.44
C PRO A 406 9.55 10.25 -21.41
N GLU A 407 9.36 9.61 -22.57
CA GLU A 407 9.22 8.16 -22.74
C GLU A 407 10.58 7.43 -22.64
N CYS A 408 11.68 8.17 -22.80
CA CYS A 408 13.04 7.64 -22.67
C CYS A 408 13.53 7.56 -21.23
N ILE A 409 12.82 8.16 -20.25
CA ILE A 409 13.19 8.12 -18.84
C ILE A 409 12.53 6.91 -18.17
N PRO A 410 13.30 6.04 -17.46
CA PRO A 410 12.78 4.88 -16.76
C PRO A 410 12.14 5.30 -15.42
N TRP A 411 10.92 5.80 -15.47
CA TRP A 411 10.24 6.39 -14.31
C TRP A 411 10.12 5.44 -13.13
N LYS A 412 9.83 4.15 -13.38
CA LYS A 412 9.71 3.14 -12.33
C LYS A 412 11.05 2.87 -11.63
N LEU A 413 12.14 2.79 -12.40
CA LEU A 413 13.49 2.64 -11.86
C LEU A 413 13.87 3.86 -11.01
N VAL A 414 13.68 5.07 -11.54
CA VAL A 414 14.00 6.33 -10.84
C VAL A 414 13.16 6.46 -9.56
N GLN A 415 11.88 6.07 -9.57
CA GLN A 415 11.01 6.04 -8.40
C GLN A 415 11.52 5.02 -7.36
N GLY A 416 11.88 3.82 -7.77
CA GLY A 416 12.41 2.80 -6.86
C GLY A 416 13.68 3.27 -6.15
N ILE A 417 14.59 3.91 -6.90
CA ILE A 417 15.81 4.51 -6.33
C ILE A 417 15.44 5.64 -5.34
N ALA A 418 14.53 6.54 -5.73
CA ALA A 418 14.11 7.65 -4.88
C ALA A 418 13.49 7.18 -3.55
N LEU A 419 12.60 6.18 -3.59
CA LEU A 419 12.00 5.60 -2.37
C LEU A 419 13.04 5.03 -1.40
N VAL A 420 14.02 4.29 -1.94
CA VAL A 420 15.11 3.74 -1.13
C VAL A 420 15.95 4.88 -0.53
N GLN A 421 16.32 5.88 -1.32
CA GLN A 421 17.20 6.98 -0.89
C GLN A 421 16.53 7.91 0.12
N VAL A 422 15.26 8.28 -0.06
CA VAL A 422 14.51 9.10 0.91
C VAL A 422 14.57 8.48 2.30
N TYR A 423 14.41 7.16 2.39
CA TYR A 423 14.48 6.51 3.69
C TYR A 423 15.94 6.36 4.20
N LEU A 424 16.88 6.02 3.34
CA LEU A 424 18.28 5.85 3.76
C LEU A 424 18.90 7.17 4.24
N GLU A 425 18.62 8.27 3.55
CA GLU A 425 19.18 9.59 3.80
C GLU A 425 18.46 10.32 4.94
N GLU A 426 17.12 10.29 4.93
CA GLU A 426 16.29 11.18 5.76
C GLU A 426 15.44 10.42 6.79
N ARG A 427 15.38 9.08 6.72
CA ARG A 427 14.44 8.24 7.51
C ARG A 427 12.98 8.64 7.33
N TRP A 428 12.69 9.35 6.26
CA TRP A 428 11.37 9.86 5.97
C TRP A 428 10.40 8.75 5.52
N VAL A 429 9.17 8.86 5.99
CA VAL A 429 8.01 8.04 5.61
C VAL A 429 6.84 9.00 5.43
N GLU A 430 5.88 8.65 4.58
CA GLU A 430 4.72 9.49 4.30
C GLU A 430 3.92 9.81 5.57
N PRO A 431 3.64 11.09 5.84
CA PRO A 431 2.81 11.50 6.96
C PRO A 431 1.33 11.11 6.75
N PRO A 432 0.53 11.06 7.82
CA PRO A 432 -0.92 10.95 7.70
C PRO A 432 -1.51 12.10 6.90
N ARG A 433 -2.50 11.79 6.06
CA ARG A 433 -3.19 12.82 5.29
C ARG A 433 -4.29 13.46 6.13
N THR A 434 -4.19 14.75 6.36
CA THR A 434 -5.18 15.57 7.09
C THR A 434 -6.03 16.42 6.14
N GLY A 435 -7.02 17.11 6.65
CA GLY A 435 -7.83 18.06 5.88
C GLY A 435 -8.87 17.42 4.94
N ARG A 436 -9.07 16.11 4.99
CA ARG A 436 -10.11 15.45 4.21
C ARG A 436 -11.51 15.88 4.67
N MET A 437 -12.45 15.91 3.72
CA MET A 437 -13.88 16.04 3.98
C MET A 437 -14.58 14.69 3.68
N PRO A 438 -14.66 13.74 4.64
CA PRO A 438 -15.07 12.37 4.41
C PRO A 438 -16.60 12.25 4.37
N PHE A 439 -17.27 12.79 3.33
CA PHE A 439 -18.72 12.76 3.20
C PHE A 439 -19.30 11.35 3.03
N SER A 440 -18.59 10.45 2.37
CA SER A 440 -18.93 9.03 2.28
C SER A 440 -18.98 8.38 3.68
N LEU A 441 -17.96 8.60 4.49
CA LEU A 441 -17.94 8.15 5.89
C LEU A 441 -19.02 8.84 6.73
N LEU A 442 -19.29 10.12 6.51
CA LEU A 442 -20.33 10.87 7.20
C LEU A 442 -21.71 10.25 6.93
N TYR A 443 -22.02 9.93 5.65
CA TYR A 443 -23.21 9.17 5.28
C TYR A 443 -23.28 7.85 6.06
N HIS A 444 -22.20 7.05 5.98
CA HIS A 444 -22.13 5.75 6.63
C HIS A 444 -22.38 5.84 8.14
N GLN A 445 -21.73 6.76 8.84
CA GLN A 445 -21.88 6.91 10.29
C GLN A 445 -23.25 7.49 10.69
N THR A 446 -23.87 8.30 9.84
CA THR A 446 -25.25 8.77 10.01
C THR A 446 -26.23 7.60 9.97
N MET A 447 -26.16 6.78 8.93
CA MET A 447 -27.02 5.62 8.75
C MET A 447 -26.77 4.55 9.83
N ALA A 448 -25.52 4.28 10.17
CA ALA A 448 -25.17 3.34 11.23
C ALA A 448 -25.66 3.78 12.61
N THR A 449 -25.63 5.09 12.90
CA THR A 449 -26.16 5.66 14.14
C THR A 449 -27.68 5.54 14.22
N LEU A 450 -28.39 5.91 13.17
CA LEU A 450 -29.85 5.74 13.13
C LEU A 450 -30.27 4.28 13.22
N ALA A 451 -29.63 3.39 12.47
CA ALA A 451 -29.92 1.95 12.51
C ALA A 451 -29.68 1.33 13.89
N SER A 452 -28.74 1.90 14.66
CA SER A 452 -28.43 1.44 16.03
C SER A 452 -29.38 1.97 17.09
N CYS A 453 -29.70 3.26 17.00
CA CYS A 453 -30.42 3.99 18.05
C CYS A 453 -31.94 4.07 17.80
N GLY A 454 -32.38 3.78 16.59
CA GLY A 454 -33.78 3.98 16.17
C GLY A 454 -34.13 5.45 15.95
N GLU A 455 -35.32 5.89 16.42
CA GLU A 455 -35.77 7.27 16.22
C GLU A 455 -34.94 8.30 16.98
N MET A 456 -34.49 9.33 16.27
CA MET A 456 -33.73 10.46 16.86
C MET A 456 -34.22 11.80 16.29
N SER A 457 -34.22 12.86 17.10
CA SER A 457 -34.40 14.20 16.55
C SER A 457 -33.19 14.59 15.68
N PRO A 458 -33.34 15.47 14.68
CA PRO A 458 -32.23 15.94 13.85
C PRO A 458 -31.06 16.53 14.66
N ALA A 459 -31.37 17.21 15.77
CA ALA A 459 -30.37 17.80 16.67
C ALA A 459 -29.60 16.72 17.45
N GLN A 460 -30.29 15.68 17.90
CA GLN A 460 -29.63 14.55 18.59
C GLN A 460 -28.71 13.80 17.64
N LEU A 461 -29.18 13.52 16.40
CA LEU A 461 -28.39 12.85 15.39
C LEU A 461 -27.14 13.67 15.02
N ALA A 462 -27.31 14.98 14.80
CA ALA A 462 -26.19 15.86 14.51
C ALA A 462 -25.17 15.88 15.67
N ASN A 463 -25.63 15.94 16.92
CA ASN A 463 -24.77 15.92 18.08
C ASN A 463 -24.03 14.56 18.22
N GLN A 464 -24.65 13.45 17.87
CA GLN A 464 -24.02 12.13 17.91
C GLN A 464 -22.96 11.94 16.81
N VAL A 465 -23.23 12.43 15.60
CA VAL A 465 -22.38 12.20 14.41
C VAL A 465 -21.31 13.28 14.27
N LEU A 466 -21.66 14.59 14.26
CA LEU A 466 -20.69 15.65 14.02
C LEU A 466 -19.65 15.83 15.13
N ASN A 467 -19.94 15.35 16.35
CA ASN A 467 -18.95 15.37 17.41
C ASN A 467 -17.96 14.19 17.37
N LEU A 468 -18.04 13.31 16.36
CA LEU A 468 -16.99 12.33 16.10
C LEU A 468 -15.78 13.05 15.50
N SER A 469 -14.60 12.77 16.03
CA SER A 469 -13.38 13.53 15.73
C SER A 469 -12.94 13.48 14.25
N CYS A 470 -13.49 12.56 13.48
CA CYS A 470 -13.24 12.46 12.03
C CYS A 470 -14.01 13.52 11.20
N PHE A 471 -14.97 14.23 11.80
CA PHE A 471 -15.85 15.19 11.11
C PHE A 471 -15.62 16.64 11.55
N ASP A 472 -14.48 16.96 12.13
CA ASP A 472 -14.10 18.30 12.56
C ASP A 472 -14.04 19.31 11.39
N THR A 473 -13.81 18.85 10.15
CA THR A 473 -13.82 19.65 8.93
C THR A 473 -15.22 19.85 8.32
N ILE A 474 -16.25 19.16 8.81
CA ILE A 474 -17.61 19.19 8.26
C ILE A 474 -18.44 20.24 8.97
N SER A 475 -19.00 21.19 8.22
CA SER A 475 -19.88 22.20 8.77
C SER A 475 -21.28 21.66 9.08
N PRO A 476 -21.99 22.25 10.08
CA PRO A 476 -23.39 21.90 10.33
C PRO A 476 -24.32 22.16 9.13
N ASP A 477 -23.96 23.08 8.24
CA ASP A 477 -24.73 23.37 7.03
C ASP A 477 -24.57 22.26 5.98
N ASP A 478 -23.35 21.75 5.79
CA ASP A 478 -23.10 20.59 4.94
C ASP A 478 -23.87 19.36 5.43
N TYR A 479 -23.91 19.17 6.75
CA TYR A 479 -24.68 18.06 7.32
C TYR A 479 -26.19 18.19 7.11
N ARG A 480 -26.73 19.42 7.20
CA ARG A 480 -28.15 19.67 6.86
C ARG A 480 -28.45 19.37 5.39
N VAL A 481 -27.52 19.70 4.48
CA VAL A 481 -27.65 19.38 3.05
C VAL A 481 -27.70 17.86 2.87
N LEU A 482 -26.77 17.12 3.53
CA LEU A 482 -26.78 15.66 3.51
C LEU A 482 -28.11 15.10 4.03
N LEU A 483 -28.55 15.49 5.22
CA LEU A 483 -29.78 14.97 5.83
C LEU A 483 -31.01 15.20 4.98
N ARG A 484 -31.15 16.38 4.35
CA ARG A 484 -32.27 16.67 3.42
C ARG A 484 -32.24 15.72 2.22
N HIS A 485 -31.09 15.56 1.61
CA HIS A 485 -30.92 14.65 0.49
C HIS A 485 -31.28 13.20 0.87
N LEU A 486 -30.87 12.73 2.06
CA LEU A 486 -31.18 11.38 2.53
C LEU A 486 -32.68 11.16 2.75
N VAL A 487 -33.42 12.21 3.12
CA VAL A 487 -34.89 12.17 3.17
C VAL A 487 -35.50 12.13 1.77
N ASP A 488 -34.92 12.90 0.81
CA ASP A 488 -35.41 12.94 -0.57
C ASP A 488 -35.25 11.60 -1.32
N ILE A 489 -34.20 10.83 -0.98
CA ILE A 489 -33.92 9.50 -1.58
C ILE A 489 -34.42 8.32 -0.73
N ASP A 490 -35.28 8.57 0.26
CA ASP A 490 -35.89 7.55 1.15
C ASP A 490 -34.87 6.70 1.93
N HIS A 491 -33.67 7.24 2.18
CA HIS A 491 -32.72 6.62 3.09
C HIS A 491 -33.00 6.95 4.55
N ILE A 492 -33.59 8.09 4.79
CA ILE A 492 -34.11 8.55 6.09
C ILE A 492 -35.57 8.95 5.91
N GLU A 493 -36.39 8.54 6.86
CA GLU A 493 -37.80 8.93 6.94
C GLU A 493 -38.03 9.87 8.12
N ARG A 494 -38.92 10.83 7.95
CA ARG A 494 -39.32 11.74 9.02
C ARG A 494 -40.63 11.27 9.66
N THR A 495 -40.65 11.06 10.98
CA THR A 495 -41.83 10.68 11.73
C THR A 495 -42.78 11.87 11.89
N ASP A 496 -44.05 11.59 12.22
CA ASP A 496 -45.06 12.61 12.51
C ASP A 496 -44.67 13.53 13.68
N GLU A 497 -43.85 13.02 14.63
CA GLU A 497 -43.33 13.78 15.76
C GLU A 497 -42.09 14.59 15.40
N GLY A 498 -41.62 14.50 14.16
CA GLY A 498 -40.42 15.22 13.65
C GLY A 498 -39.10 14.54 13.94
N GLY A 499 -39.10 13.30 14.44
CA GLY A 499 -37.94 12.43 14.54
C GLY A 499 -37.47 11.95 13.18
N LEU A 500 -36.30 11.38 13.13
CA LEU A 500 -35.68 10.73 11.96
C LEU A 500 -35.50 9.25 12.26
N ILE A 501 -35.88 8.41 11.31
CA ILE A 501 -35.66 6.94 11.31
C ILE A 501 -35.02 6.54 9.98
N VAL A 502 -34.49 5.31 9.92
CA VAL A 502 -34.04 4.75 8.65
C VAL A 502 -35.26 4.53 7.73
N GLY A 503 -35.22 5.08 6.50
CA GLY A 503 -36.23 4.91 5.48
C GLY A 503 -36.12 3.55 4.77
N LEU A 504 -37.12 3.21 3.95
CA LEU A 504 -37.21 1.90 3.30
C LEU A 504 -36.01 1.60 2.37
N ALA A 505 -35.54 2.59 1.60
CA ALA A 505 -34.34 2.45 0.78
C ALA A 505 -33.08 2.33 1.65
N GLY A 506 -33.02 3.10 2.75
CA GLY A 506 -31.92 3.02 3.72
C GLY A 506 -31.83 1.68 4.43
N GLU A 507 -32.96 1.05 4.76
CA GLU A 507 -32.99 -0.31 5.37
C GLU A 507 -32.37 -1.37 4.45
N ARG A 508 -32.58 -1.27 3.14
CA ARG A 508 -31.96 -2.19 2.17
C ARG A 508 -30.44 -2.09 2.16
N VAL A 509 -29.89 -0.88 2.34
CA VAL A 509 -28.46 -0.64 2.42
C VAL A 509 -27.91 -1.11 3.76
N THR A 510 -28.49 -0.67 4.88
CA THR A 510 -28.00 -0.93 6.24
C THR A 510 -28.14 -2.39 6.68
N SER A 511 -29.09 -3.15 6.11
CA SER A 511 -29.27 -4.58 6.37
C SER A 511 -28.27 -5.46 5.61
N SER A 512 -27.60 -4.94 4.60
CA SER A 512 -26.59 -5.67 3.85
C SER A 512 -25.30 -5.83 4.67
N TYR A 513 -24.68 -7.03 4.65
CA TYR A 513 -23.37 -7.23 5.26
C TYR A 513 -22.26 -6.35 4.65
N LYS A 514 -22.44 -5.91 3.42
CA LYS A 514 -21.53 -4.98 2.74
C LYS A 514 -21.49 -3.60 3.41
N PHE A 515 -22.55 -3.24 4.14
CA PHE A 515 -22.64 -1.94 4.82
C PHE A 515 -21.60 -1.74 5.90
N TYR A 516 -21.12 -2.80 6.57
CA TYR A 516 -20.16 -2.68 7.67
C TYR A 516 -18.77 -2.24 7.22
N ALA A 517 -18.45 -2.32 5.94
CA ALA A 517 -17.16 -1.90 5.38
C ALA A 517 -17.30 -0.56 4.64
N THR A 518 -16.31 0.32 4.79
CA THR A 518 -16.27 1.64 4.13
C THR A 518 -15.36 1.68 2.89
N PHE A 519 -14.61 0.61 2.59
CA PHE A 519 -13.86 0.52 1.33
C PHE A 519 -14.77 0.10 0.17
N GLN A 520 -14.44 0.58 -1.03
CA GLN A 520 -15.22 0.27 -2.23
C GLN A 520 -15.33 -1.25 -2.44
N ASP A 521 -16.55 -1.72 -2.58
CA ASP A 521 -16.85 -3.04 -3.13
C ASP A 521 -17.13 -2.83 -4.63
N ASN A 522 -16.16 -3.14 -5.46
CA ASN A 522 -16.45 -3.29 -6.88
C ASN A 522 -17.49 -4.41 -7.04
N GLU A 523 -18.39 -4.31 -8.04
CA GLU A 523 -19.26 -5.42 -8.38
C GLU A 523 -18.39 -6.61 -8.76
N GLU A 524 -18.29 -7.57 -7.87
CA GLU A 524 -17.46 -8.73 -8.07
C GLU A 524 -18.29 -9.89 -8.58
N TYR A 525 -17.79 -10.56 -9.61
CA TYR A 525 -18.32 -11.80 -10.15
C TYR A 525 -17.54 -12.96 -9.56
N THR A 526 -18.24 -13.90 -8.94
CA THR A 526 -17.63 -15.12 -8.42
C THR A 526 -17.25 -16.06 -9.57
N CYS A 527 -15.98 -16.35 -9.74
CA CYS A 527 -15.49 -17.31 -10.71
C CYS A 527 -15.57 -18.74 -10.16
N ARG A 528 -16.17 -19.64 -10.92
CA ARG A 528 -16.36 -21.04 -10.55
C ARG A 528 -15.96 -21.98 -11.66
N SER A 529 -15.31 -23.08 -11.26
CA SER A 529 -15.09 -24.23 -12.12
C SER A 529 -15.77 -25.44 -11.48
N GLU A 530 -16.77 -26.01 -12.14
CA GLU A 530 -17.61 -27.08 -11.60
C GLU A 530 -18.22 -26.71 -10.24
N SER A 531 -17.72 -27.32 -9.14
CA SER A 531 -18.17 -27.04 -7.77
C SER A 531 -17.17 -26.17 -6.96
N MET A 532 -16.00 -25.85 -7.53
CA MET A 532 -14.94 -25.12 -6.84
C MET A 532 -15.07 -23.61 -7.10
N GLU A 533 -15.04 -22.83 -6.04
CA GLU A 533 -14.92 -21.37 -6.10
C GLU A 533 -13.44 -21.00 -6.21
N LEU A 534 -13.09 -20.27 -7.27
CA LEU A 534 -11.71 -19.87 -7.56
C LEU A 534 -11.37 -18.53 -6.91
N GLY A 535 -12.33 -17.62 -6.91
CA GLY A 535 -12.16 -16.24 -6.43
C GLY A 535 -13.14 -15.30 -7.14
N THR A 536 -12.84 -14.01 -7.13
CA THR A 536 -13.71 -12.98 -7.71
C THR A 536 -12.96 -12.11 -8.72
N ILE A 537 -13.68 -11.60 -9.72
CA ILE A 537 -13.20 -10.61 -10.69
C ILE A 537 -14.19 -9.46 -10.80
N VAL A 538 -13.70 -8.25 -11.09
CA VAL A 538 -14.51 -7.03 -11.15
C VAL A 538 -15.22 -6.92 -12.50
N GLN A 539 -14.52 -7.17 -13.59
CA GLN A 539 -15.05 -7.09 -14.94
C GLN A 539 -14.87 -8.45 -15.64
N PRO A 540 -15.96 -9.23 -15.79
CA PRO A 540 -15.85 -10.50 -16.47
C PRO A 540 -15.67 -10.27 -17.98
N PRO A 541 -14.65 -10.87 -18.61
CA PRO A 541 -14.54 -10.82 -20.05
C PRO A 541 -15.66 -11.66 -20.70
N PRO A 542 -15.93 -11.43 -21.98
CA PRO A 542 -16.92 -12.20 -22.73
C PRO A 542 -16.64 -13.71 -22.75
N PRO A 543 -17.68 -14.56 -22.88
CA PRO A 543 -17.49 -15.99 -23.10
C PRO A 543 -16.55 -16.28 -24.28
N GLY A 544 -15.64 -17.22 -24.08
CA GLY A 544 -14.59 -17.59 -25.04
C GLY A 544 -13.25 -16.89 -24.79
N GLU A 545 -13.19 -15.86 -23.97
CA GLU A 545 -11.92 -15.23 -23.60
C GLU A 545 -11.24 -15.94 -22.43
N LYS A 546 -9.92 -15.74 -22.31
CA LYS A 546 -9.10 -16.35 -21.26
C LYS A 546 -8.85 -15.38 -20.14
N ILE A 547 -8.91 -15.89 -18.91
CA ILE A 547 -8.56 -15.16 -17.69
C ILE A 547 -7.49 -15.91 -16.90
N ALA A 548 -6.70 -15.20 -16.13
CA ALA A 548 -5.86 -15.74 -15.07
C ALA A 548 -6.58 -15.58 -13.74
N ILE A 549 -6.75 -16.68 -13.01
CA ILE A 549 -7.30 -16.68 -11.64
C ILE A 549 -6.75 -17.88 -10.87
N ALA A 550 -6.44 -17.68 -9.59
CA ALA A 550 -5.78 -18.66 -8.73
C ALA A 550 -4.45 -19.16 -9.32
N GLY A 551 -3.77 -18.35 -10.14
CA GLY A 551 -2.50 -18.64 -10.80
C GLY A 551 -2.61 -19.65 -11.93
N HIS A 552 -3.79 -19.87 -12.50
CA HIS A 552 -4.03 -20.75 -13.65
C HIS A 552 -4.79 -20.00 -14.74
N VAL A 553 -4.72 -20.55 -15.98
CA VAL A 553 -5.45 -20.00 -17.12
C VAL A 553 -6.79 -20.71 -17.27
N TRP A 554 -7.84 -19.92 -17.40
CA TRP A 554 -9.21 -20.39 -17.56
C TRP A 554 -9.84 -19.76 -18.79
N ILE A 555 -10.73 -20.49 -19.46
CA ILE A 555 -11.61 -19.93 -20.48
C ILE A 555 -12.96 -19.64 -19.85
N VAL A 556 -13.50 -18.48 -20.11
CA VAL A 556 -14.87 -18.09 -19.69
C VAL A 556 -15.86 -18.82 -20.57
N GLU A 557 -16.72 -19.66 -20.00
CA GLU A 557 -17.76 -20.37 -20.74
C GLU A 557 -19.08 -19.61 -20.73
N GLU A 558 -19.45 -19.08 -19.55
CA GLU A 558 -20.71 -18.38 -19.34
C GLU A 558 -20.56 -17.29 -18.29
N VAL A 559 -21.25 -16.16 -18.47
CA VAL A 559 -21.35 -15.08 -17.48
C VAL A 559 -22.81 -14.88 -17.11
N ASP A 560 -23.18 -15.23 -15.87
CA ASP A 560 -24.49 -14.95 -15.30
C ASP A 560 -24.47 -13.58 -14.59
N HIS A 561 -24.82 -12.53 -15.33
CA HIS A 561 -24.88 -11.16 -14.80
C HIS A 561 -25.91 -10.96 -13.68
N LYS A 562 -26.94 -11.81 -13.59
CA LYS A 562 -27.95 -11.69 -12.53
C LYS A 562 -27.47 -12.25 -11.20
N ARG A 563 -26.68 -13.31 -11.25
CA ARG A 563 -26.12 -13.97 -10.08
C ARG A 563 -24.70 -13.52 -9.77
N HIS A 564 -24.10 -12.73 -10.64
CA HIS A 564 -22.70 -12.32 -10.60
C HIS A 564 -21.75 -13.53 -10.49
N VAL A 565 -21.97 -14.50 -11.40
CA VAL A 565 -21.18 -15.72 -11.49
C VAL A 565 -20.59 -15.88 -12.88
N VAL A 566 -19.30 -16.25 -12.93
CA VAL A 566 -18.57 -16.61 -14.15
C VAL A 566 -18.22 -18.08 -14.07
N TYR A 567 -18.68 -18.85 -15.04
CA TYR A 567 -18.31 -20.25 -15.16
C TYR A 567 -17.10 -20.39 -16.07
N CYS A 568 -16.09 -21.11 -15.58
CA CYS A 568 -14.81 -21.22 -16.23
C CYS A 568 -14.34 -22.68 -16.30
N THR A 569 -13.64 -23.03 -17.38
CA THR A 569 -12.94 -24.31 -17.53
C THR A 569 -11.44 -24.06 -17.64
N GLN A 570 -10.65 -24.88 -16.94
CA GLN A 570 -9.21 -24.75 -16.97
C GLN A 570 -8.65 -25.12 -18.33
N VAL A 571 -7.79 -24.28 -18.88
CA VAL A 571 -7.14 -24.49 -20.17
C VAL A 571 -5.65 -24.23 -20.09
N LYS A 572 -4.89 -24.80 -21.01
CA LYS A 572 -3.48 -24.44 -21.20
C LYS A 572 -3.37 -23.23 -22.13
N GLY A 573 -2.38 -22.37 -21.89
CA GLY A 573 -2.08 -21.24 -22.77
C GLY A 573 -1.69 -19.98 -22.01
N LYS A 574 -1.64 -18.86 -22.72
CA LYS A 574 -1.27 -17.56 -22.19
C LYS A 574 -2.53 -16.71 -21.99
N VAL A 575 -2.47 -15.86 -20.98
CA VAL A 575 -3.34 -14.69 -20.82
C VAL A 575 -2.50 -13.50 -21.27
N PRO A 576 -3.09 -12.50 -21.94
CA PRO A 576 -2.39 -11.24 -22.22
C PRO A 576 -1.79 -10.67 -20.95
N ALA A 577 -0.52 -10.27 -20.98
CA ALA A 577 0.10 -9.62 -19.83
C ALA A 577 -0.66 -8.32 -19.56
N TYR A 578 -1.14 -8.17 -18.34
CA TYR A 578 -1.79 -6.93 -17.92
C TYR A 578 -0.71 -5.92 -17.54
N PHE A 579 -0.58 -4.86 -18.33
CA PHE A 579 0.26 -3.70 -18.05
C PHE A 579 -0.62 -2.47 -17.73
N GLY A 580 -1.65 -2.66 -16.92
CA GLY A 580 -2.49 -1.54 -16.47
C GLY A 580 -1.69 -0.61 -15.57
N GLU A 581 -1.72 0.69 -15.85
CA GLU A 581 -1.22 1.69 -14.91
C GLU A 581 -2.11 1.69 -13.67
N VAL A 582 -1.60 1.14 -12.58
CA VAL A 582 -2.22 1.29 -11.26
C VAL A 582 -1.86 2.68 -10.78
N ALA A 583 -2.82 3.60 -10.78
CA ALA A 583 -2.65 4.92 -10.19
C ALA A 583 -2.42 4.78 -8.68
N GLY A 584 -1.18 4.98 -8.25
CA GLY A 584 -0.80 4.96 -6.83
C GLY A 584 -0.74 6.37 -6.24
N ASP A 585 -0.82 6.45 -4.92
CA ASP A 585 -0.60 7.68 -4.18
C ASP A 585 0.90 7.87 -3.91
N ILE A 586 1.57 8.63 -4.75
CA ILE A 586 3.00 8.97 -4.61
C ILE A 586 3.11 10.38 -4.03
N HIS A 587 3.84 10.52 -2.93
CA HIS A 587 4.03 11.82 -2.27
C HIS A 587 5.01 12.72 -3.02
N SER A 588 4.81 14.05 -2.97
CA SER A 588 5.67 15.05 -3.65
C SER A 588 7.16 14.91 -3.28
N HIS A 589 7.47 14.58 -2.04
CA HIS A 589 8.83 14.37 -1.56
C HIS A 589 9.58 13.26 -2.33
N VAL A 590 8.87 12.22 -2.75
CA VAL A 590 9.44 11.14 -3.60
C VAL A 590 9.75 11.68 -4.99
N LEU A 591 8.86 12.49 -5.59
CA LEU A 591 9.07 13.10 -6.93
C LEU A 591 10.26 14.08 -6.91
N GLU A 592 10.40 14.85 -5.85
CA GLU A 592 11.56 15.73 -5.63
C GLU A 592 12.86 14.95 -5.52
N ARG A 593 12.84 13.81 -4.82
CA ARG A 593 14.02 12.94 -4.76
C ARG A 593 14.32 12.27 -6.11
N MET A 594 13.29 11.96 -6.92
CA MET A 594 13.46 11.48 -8.30
C MET A 594 14.19 12.50 -9.17
N GLN A 595 13.87 13.79 -9.06
CA GLN A 595 14.60 14.86 -9.74
C GLN A 595 16.08 14.86 -9.35
N ARG A 596 16.36 14.74 -8.03
CA ARG A 596 17.77 14.66 -7.54
C ARG A 596 18.49 13.42 -8.06
N VAL A 597 17.82 12.25 -8.15
CA VAL A 597 18.39 11.02 -8.73
C VAL A 597 18.87 11.24 -10.15
N LEU A 598 18.11 12.01 -10.96
CA LEU A 598 18.48 12.34 -12.34
C LEU A 598 19.60 13.38 -12.42
N ALA A 599 19.69 14.31 -11.46
CA ALA A 599 20.67 15.39 -11.46
C ALA A 599 22.05 14.97 -10.93
N GLU A 600 22.10 14.11 -9.93
CA GLU A 600 23.34 13.72 -9.26
C GLU A 600 24.11 12.61 -10.00
N ASP A 601 25.43 12.48 -9.68
CA ASP A 601 26.29 11.43 -10.22
C ASP A 601 26.54 10.29 -9.23
N THR A 602 25.73 10.22 -8.18
CA THR A 602 25.83 9.20 -7.12
C THR A 602 25.68 7.79 -7.68
N GLN A 603 26.62 6.93 -7.40
CA GLN A 603 26.54 5.50 -7.69
C GLN A 603 25.85 4.80 -6.51
N TYR A 604 24.74 4.12 -6.76
CA TYR A 604 24.02 3.39 -5.74
C TYR A 604 24.44 1.94 -5.73
N MET A 605 25.05 1.50 -4.63
CA MET A 605 25.68 0.18 -4.53
C MET A 605 24.73 -1.01 -4.67
N TYR A 606 23.42 -0.80 -4.58
CA TYR A 606 22.40 -1.84 -4.75
C TYR A 606 21.88 -1.97 -6.19
N LEU A 607 22.33 -1.10 -7.11
CA LEU A 607 21.98 -1.25 -8.53
C LEU A 607 22.87 -2.31 -9.18
N MET A 608 22.20 -3.23 -9.88
CA MET A 608 22.85 -4.21 -10.72
C MET A 608 23.20 -3.60 -12.09
N GLY A 609 23.92 -4.33 -12.91
CA GLY A 609 24.53 -3.79 -14.12
C GLY A 609 23.57 -3.13 -15.10
N ASN A 610 22.42 -3.77 -15.41
CA ASN A 610 21.47 -3.18 -16.35
C ASN A 610 20.76 -1.95 -15.74
N ALA A 611 20.43 -1.98 -14.46
CA ALA A 611 19.80 -0.85 -13.78
C ALA A 611 20.75 0.36 -13.69
N GLN A 612 22.04 0.12 -13.44
CA GLN A 612 23.04 1.18 -13.44
C GLN A 612 23.20 1.81 -14.82
N ALA A 613 23.36 0.99 -15.87
CA ALA A 613 23.48 1.47 -17.24
C ALA A 613 22.24 2.26 -17.67
N ARG A 614 21.04 1.79 -17.29
CA ARG A 614 19.78 2.45 -17.60
C ARG A 614 19.62 3.79 -16.87
N LEU A 615 20.09 3.88 -15.61
CA LEU A 615 20.12 5.14 -14.86
C LEU A 615 21.09 6.15 -15.49
N GLU A 616 22.28 5.71 -15.92
CA GLU A 616 23.26 6.58 -16.58
C GLU A 616 22.70 7.13 -17.90
N GLU A 617 22.02 6.30 -18.69
CA GLU A 617 21.30 6.73 -19.90
C GLU A 617 20.20 7.76 -19.57
N ALA A 618 19.39 7.52 -18.56
CA ALA A 618 18.35 8.44 -18.11
C ALA A 618 18.91 9.81 -17.69
N ARG A 619 20.00 9.80 -16.91
CA ARG A 619 20.73 11.02 -16.53
C ARG A 619 21.28 11.79 -17.72
N HIS A 620 21.80 11.07 -18.70
CA HIS A 620 22.26 11.69 -19.95
C HIS A 620 21.10 12.37 -20.69
N VAL A 621 19.98 11.68 -20.86
CA VAL A 621 18.76 12.22 -21.49
C VAL A 621 18.23 13.44 -20.72
N ALA A 622 18.15 13.37 -19.40
CA ALA A 622 17.65 14.46 -18.55
C ALA A 622 18.53 15.70 -18.61
N ARG A 623 19.86 15.54 -18.64
CA ARG A 623 20.82 16.67 -18.81
C ARG A 623 20.82 17.23 -20.21
N ALA A 624 20.81 16.37 -21.23
CA ALA A 624 20.82 16.81 -22.63
C ALA A 624 19.55 17.57 -23.01
N SER A 625 18.42 17.27 -22.39
CA SER A 625 17.16 18.00 -22.56
C SER A 625 17.02 19.26 -21.71
N GLY A 626 17.93 19.50 -20.74
CA GLY A 626 17.84 20.61 -19.79
C GLY A 626 16.90 20.34 -18.60
N LEU A 627 16.30 19.15 -18.50
CA LEU A 627 15.41 18.79 -17.40
C LEU A 627 16.08 18.88 -16.02
N VAL A 628 17.38 18.64 -15.98
CA VAL A 628 18.21 18.82 -14.78
C VAL A 628 19.52 19.50 -15.17
N ALA A 629 20.04 20.38 -14.31
CA ALA A 629 21.36 20.98 -14.52
C ALA A 629 22.47 19.92 -14.35
N GLY A 630 23.53 20.06 -15.12
CA GLY A 630 24.68 19.20 -15.02
C GLY A 630 25.78 19.66 -16.00
N PRO A 631 27.02 19.19 -15.91
CA PRO A 631 28.05 19.52 -16.86
C PRO A 631 27.59 19.08 -18.25
N ALA A 632 27.53 20.05 -19.18
CA ALA A 632 27.15 19.78 -20.57
C ALA A 632 28.05 18.68 -21.12
N CYS A 633 27.47 17.54 -21.46
CA CYS A 633 28.20 16.53 -22.24
C CYS A 633 28.53 17.11 -23.63
N PRO A 634 29.75 16.99 -24.13
CA PRO A 634 30.09 17.50 -25.44
C PRO A 634 29.16 16.87 -26.49
N ALA A 635 28.50 17.73 -27.26
CA ALA A 635 27.61 17.34 -28.35
C ALA A 635 28.35 16.39 -29.29
N GLY A 636 27.97 15.12 -29.32
CA GLY A 636 28.55 14.12 -30.21
C GLY A 636 29.08 12.84 -29.55
N ALA A 637 29.07 12.74 -28.22
CA ALA A 637 29.44 11.52 -27.50
C ALA A 637 28.20 10.75 -27.02
N LEU A 638 27.34 10.34 -27.92
CA LEU A 638 26.67 9.05 -27.71
C LEU A 638 27.77 8.01 -27.79
N PRO A 639 28.04 7.21 -26.76
CA PRO A 639 28.94 6.09 -26.89
C PRO A 639 28.43 5.26 -28.05
N ALA A 640 29.31 5.05 -29.04
CA ALA A 640 29.03 4.23 -30.22
C ALA A 640 28.71 2.77 -29.90
N GLY A 641 28.49 2.45 -28.64
CA GLY A 641 28.09 1.21 -28.04
C GLY A 641 26.72 1.24 -27.35
N ALA A 642 26.02 2.39 -27.22
CA ALA A 642 24.62 2.43 -26.90
C ALA A 642 23.71 1.90 -28.03
N ALA A 643 24.29 1.64 -29.19
CA ALA A 643 23.74 0.83 -30.23
C ALA A 643 23.85 -0.65 -29.81
N ARG A 644 22.83 -1.17 -29.12
CA ARG A 644 22.56 -2.60 -28.96
C ARG A 644 23.69 -3.38 -28.28
N LEU A 645 23.59 -3.56 -26.99
CA LEU A 645 24.06 -4.83 -26.43
C LEU A 645 23.37 -5.95 -27.24
N PRO A 646 24.15 -6.87 -27.86
CA PRO A 646 23.55 -7.97 -28.61
C PRO A 646 22.58 -8.69 -27.68
N ARG A 647 21.41 -9.09 -28.19
CA ARG A 647 20.43 -9.92 -27.45
C ARG A 647 21.07 -11.12 -26.74
N GLN A 648 22.23 -11.55 -27.21
CA GLN A 648 23.02 -12.65 -26.67
C GLN A 648 23.75 -12.29 -25.38
N ALA A 649 24.28 -11.08 -25.24
CA ALA A 649 24.97 -10.68 -24.01
C ALA A 649 24.01 -10.49 -22.79
N ALA A 650 22.75 -10.10 -23.04
CA ALA A 650 21.72 -10.05 -21.98
C ALA A 650 21.23 -11.48 -21.59
N GLN A 651 21.27 -12.43 -22.54
CA GLN A 651 21.01 -13.84 -22.24
C GLN A 651 22.22 -14.50 -21.56
N ASP A 652 23.44 -14.16 -21.97
CA ASP A 652 24.67 -14.68 -21.38
C ASP A 652 24.94 -14.10 -19.97
N ALA A 653 24.50 -12.89 -19.69
CA ALA A 653 24.57 -12.29 -18.34
C ALA A 653 23.59 -12.96 -17.32
N VAL A 654 22.53 -13.59 -17.84
CA VAL A 654 21.60 -14.39 -17.01
C VAL A 654 22.17 -15.78 -16.69
N TRP A 655 23.09 -16.29 -17.51
CA TRP A 655 23.59 -17.67 -17.44
C TRP A 655 25.06 -17.80 -17.01
N GLY A 656 25.77 -16.69 -16.77
CA GLY A 656 27.24 -16.66 -16.72
C GLY A 656 27.94 -16.59 -15.37
N GLU A 657 27.25 -16.47 -14.24
CA GLU A 657 27.89 -16.44 -12.93
C GLU A 657 27.42 -17.60 -12.04
N ASP A 658 28.31 -18.55 -11.80
CA ASP A 658 28.11 -19.67 -10.90
C ASP A 658 27.84 -19.19 -9.48
N PRO A 659 26.76 -19.62 -8.79
CA PRO A 659 26.47 -19.26 -7.39
C PRO A 659 27.60 -19.57 -6.40
N ALA A 660 28.56 -20.41 -6.78
CA ALA A 660 29.73 -20.73 -5.99
C ALA A 660 30.69 -19.54 -5.80
N ASP A 661 30.80 -18.65 -6.78
CA ASP A 661 31.68 -17.48 -6.70
C ASP A 661 31.19 -16.42 -5.72
N TRP A 662 29.91 -16.46 -5.37
CA TRP A 662 29.32 -15.54 -4.39
C TRP A 662 29.51 -15.95 -2.93
N GLN A 663 29.76 -17.24 -2.67
CA GLN A 663 30.06 -17.70 -1.31
C GLN A 663 31.47 -17.28 -0.86
N ASP A 664 32.42 -17.19 -1.77
CA ASP A 664 33.79 -16.76 -1.48
C ASP A 664 33.96 -15.24 -1.46
N ALA A 665 33.12 -14.47 -2.15
CA ALA A 665 33.12 -13.01 -2.06
C ALA A 665 32.63 -12.50 -0.68
N GLY A 666 31.86 -13.31 0.04
CA GLY A 666 31.43 -13.03 1.42
C GLY A 666 32.52 -13.27 2.48
N ALA A 667 33.58 -13.99 2.15
CA ALA A 667 34.68 -14.32 3.05
C ALA A 667 35.94 -13.44 2.86
N ALA A 668 36.03 -12.68 1.77
CA ALA A 668 37.18 -11.83 1.45
C ALA A 668 36.92 -10.36 1.81
N GLY A 669 37.04 -10.02 3.08
CA GLY A 669 37.31 -8.68 3.58
C GLY A 669 36.12 -7.82 3.96
N PRO A 670 36.29 -7.03 5.02
CA PRO A 670 35.22 -6.29 5.69
C PRO A 670 34.94 -4.92 5.03
N GLY A 671 34.80 -4.84 3.72
CA GLY A 671 34.65 -3.57 3.02
C GLY A 671 33.23 -3.21 2.56
N GLY A 672 32.40 -4.19 2.23
CA GLY A 672 31.10 -3.92 1.58
C GLY A 672 29.94 -3.55 2.52
N VAL A 673 30.03 -3.94 3.79
CA VAL A 673 28.95 -3.70 4.79
C VAL A 673 29.30 -2.57 5.75
N ARG A 674 30.57 -2.23 5.92
CA ARG A 674 31.03 -1.15 6.82
C ARG A 674 30.72 0.25 6.33
N GLY A 675 30.49 0.47 5.05
CA GLY A 675 30.07 1.76 4.51
C GLY A 675 28.70 2.19 5.04
N ASN A 676 27.77 1.27 5.16
CA ASN A 676 26.44 1.55 5.72
C ASN A 676 26.43 1.66 7.25
N GLU A 677 27.31 0.92 7.96
CA GLU A 677 27.48 1.10 9.41
C GLU A 677 28.11 2.46 9.78
N ALA A 678 28.95 3.01 8.94
CA ALA A 678 29.57 4.33 9.18
C ALA A 678 28.57 5.49 9.00
N LEU A 679 27.63 5.37 8.06
CA LEU A 679 26.52 6.33 7.88
C LEU A 679 25.48 6.26 9.00
N MET A 680 25.34 5.12 9.67
CA MET A 680 24.39 4.93 10.78
C MET A 680 24.93 5.36 12.16
N ARG A 681 26.22 5.63 12.31
CA ARG A 681 26.83 6.05 13.61
C ARG A 681 27.00 7.55 13.77
N GLY A 682 26.62 8.36 12.80
CA GLY A 682 26.96 9.77 12.73
C GLY A 682 25.83 10.75 12.95
N SER A 683 24.86 10.49 13.83
CA SER A 683 23.94 11.55 14.26
C SER A 683 23.71 11.48 15.76
N ASP A 684 24.47 12.29 16.51
CA ASP A 684 24.02 12.77 17.82
C ASP A 684 22.65 13.44 17.66
N ALA A 685 21.73 13.06 18.55
CA ALA A 685 20.40 13.63 18.63
C ALA A 685 20.48 15.14 18.90
N GLY A 686 20.51 15.92 17.84
CA GLY A 686 20.32 17.35 17.83
C GLY A 686 19.05 17.66 17.04
N GLU A 687 18.21 18.47 17.62
CA GLU A 687 16.96 19.01 17.11
C GLU A 687 16.90 19.05 15.57
N PHE A 688 15.99 18.28 14.98
CA PHE A 688 15.68 18.40 13.56
C PHE A 688 14.67 19.53 13.39
N PRO A 689 15.03 20.66 12.77
CA PRO A 689 14.04 21.62 12.34
C PRO A 689 13.28 20.99 11.14
N TYR A 690 12.03 20.67 11.33
CA TYR A 690 11.05 20.49 10.27
C TYR A 690 10.99 21.80 9.48
N ALA A 691 11.50 21.80 8.28
CA ALA A 691 11.48 22.81 7.23
C ALA A 691 12.88 23.30 6.79
N ALA A 692 13.76 22.38 6.45
CA ALA A 692 14.71 22.70 5.39
C ALA A 692 13.94 22.44 4.09
N ALA A 693 13.51 23.50 3.42
CA ALA A 693 12.99 23.41 2.06
C ALA A 693 14.04 22.65 1.23
N VAL A 694 13.68 21.42 0.81
CA VAL A 694 14.55 20.61 -0.03
C VAL A 694 14.74 21.40 -1.31
N SER A 695 15.93 21.95 -1.53
CA SER A 695 16.25 22.68 -2.74
C SER A 695 16.14 21.69 -3.89
N LEU A 696 15.24 21.96 -4.84
CA LEU A 696 15.19 21.23 -6.09
C LEU A 696 16.51 21.36 -6.83
N ALA A 697 16.88 20.36 -7.61
CA ALA A 697 17.98 20.47 -8.53
C ALA A 697 17.68 21.55 -9.57
N GLU A 698 18.68 22.37 -9.90
CA GLU A 698 18.55 23.33 -10.98
C GLU A 698 18.23 22.59 -12.30
N GLY A 699 17.31 23.12 -13.11
CA GLY A 699 16.89 22.55 -14.37
C GLY A 699 15.57 23.15 -14.84
N ASP A 700 15.20 22.83 -16.07
CA ASP A 700 13.94 23.30 -16.66
C ASP A 700 12.79 22.35 -16.30
N TRP A 701 11.71 22.91 -15.79
CA TRP A 701 10.48 22.17 -15.48
C TRP A 701 9.52 22.08 -16.69
N LEU A 702 9.76 22.87 -17.77
CA LEU A 702 8.97 22.88 -19.01
C LEU A 702 9.92 22.75 -20.21
N ILE A 703 9.86 21.63 -20.91
CA ILE A 703 10.75 21.28 -22.00
C ILE A 703 10.01 21.32 -23.32
N ASN A 704 10.56 22.01 -24.33
CA ASN A 704 10.05 21.95 -25.70
C ASN A 704 10.54 20.66 -26.37
N LEU A 705 9.60 19.84 -26.82
CA LEU A 705 9.86 18.57 -27.50
C LEU A 705 9.94 18.71 -29.03
N GLY A 706 9.74 19.91 -29.54
CA GLY A 706 9.76 20.26 -30.95
C GLY A 706 8.44 20.88 -31.43
N GLY A 707 8.56 21.96 -32.21
CA GLY A 707 7.40 22.71 -32.65
C GLY A 707 6.61 23.34 -31.53
N ASP A 708 5.33 23.04 -31.47
CA ASP A 708 4.40 23.49 -30.45
C ASP A 708 4.17 22.45 -29.32
N THR A 709 4.95 21.35 -29.29
CA THR A 709 4.81 20.28 -28.30
C THR A 709 5.72 20.52 -27.10
N TRP A 710 5.13 20.47 -25.91
CA TRP A 710 5.80 20.73 -24.64
C TRP A 710 5.56 19.59 -23.65
N ALA A 711 6.52 19.35 -22.76
CA ALA A 711 6.39 18.48 -21.60
C ALA A 711 6.69 19.24 -20.31
N LEU A 712 5.77 19.18 -19.37
CA LEU A 712 5.85 19.79 -18.05
C LEU A 712 6.18 18.72 -17.01
N PHE A 713 7.24 18.93 -16.24
CA PHE A 713 7.69 18.05 -15.15
C PHE A 713 7.56 18.78 -13.82
N PRO A 714 6.42 18.69 -13.15
CA PRO A 714 6.14 19.52 -11.99
C PRO A 714 6.79 19.01 -10.70
N TRP A 715 7.23 17.75 -10.66
CA TRP A 715 7.78 17.08 -9.46
C TRP A 715 6.82 17.15 -8.27
N LEU A 716 5.55 16.94 -8.54
CA LEU A 716 4.45 16.97 -7.59
C LEU A 716 3.89 15.58 -7.39
N GLY A 717 3.51 15.26 -6.16
CA GLY A 717 2.80 14.03 -5.83
C GLY A 717 1.40 14.00 -6.45
N THR A 718 0.79 12.82 -6.42
CA THR A 718 -0.44 12.50 -7.15
C THR A 718 -1.55 13.55 -7.03
N TYR A 719 -1.82 14.06 -5.84
CA TYR A 719 -2.93 14.99 -5.59
C TYR A 719 -2.63 16.44 -5.97
N ALA A 720 -1.39 16.88 -5.76
CA ALA A 720 -0.94 18.20 -6.20
C ALA A 720 -0.75 18.24 -7.72
N PHE A 721 -0.29 17.15 -8.33
CA PHE A 721 -0.24 16.98 -9.77
C PHE A 721 -1.63 17.05 -10.41
N LEU A 722 -2.61 16.37 -9.82
CA LEU A 722 -4.00 16.42 -10.27
C LEU A 722 -4.56 17.85 -10.19
N ALA A 723 -4.26 18.58 -9.11
CA ALA A 723 -4.66 19.98 -8.98
C ALA A 723 -4.04 20.86 -10.07
N LEU A 724 -2.75 20.68 -10.37
CA LEU A 724 -2.05 21.41 -11.45
C LEU A 724 -2.62 21.05 -12.84
N GLU A 725 -2.83 19.79 -13.10
CA GLU A 725 -3.42 19.34 -14.38
C GLU A 725 -4.78 20.02 -14.61
N ARG A 726 -5.63 20.10 -13.58
CA ARG A 726 -6.92 20.77 -13.65
C ARG A 726 -6.79 22.29 -13.80
N LEU A 727 -5.86 22.92 -13.10
CA LEU A 727 -5.57 24.34 -13.25
C LEU A 727 -5.20 24.64 -14.71
N ILE A 728 -4.31 23.84 -15.29
CA ILE A 728 -3.89 23.99 -16.70
C ILE A 728 -5.08 23.79 -17.63
N LYS A 729 -5.85 22.70 -17.48
CA LYS A 729 -6.97 22.38 -18.37
C LYS A 729 -8.10 23.41 -18.30
N ILE A 730 -8.45 23.88 -17.11
CA ILE A 730 -9.62 24.71 -16.88
C ILE A 730 -9.28 26.20 -17.05
N LYS A 731 -8.16 26.64 -16.48
CA LYS A 731 -7.84 28.08 -16.40
C LYS A 731 -6.79 28.53 -17.42
N CYS A 732 -5.74 27.75 -17.64
CA CYS A 732 -4.61 28.19 -18.48
C CYS A 732 -4.86 27.86 -19.97
N ALA A 733 -5.44 26.71 -20.30
CA ALA A 733 -5.60 26.26 -21.67
C ALA A 733 -6.41 27.22 -22.57
N PRO A 734 -7.51 27.82 -22.11
CA PRO A 734 -8.26 28.81 -22.92
C PRO A 734 -7.45 30.07 -23.22
N ARG A 735 -6.55 30.48 -22.30
CA ARG A 735 -5.73 31.70 -22.43
C ARG A 735 -4.53 31.51 -23.34
N LEU A 736 -3.91 30.33 -23.28
CA LEU A 736 -2.65 29.98 -23.96
C LEU A 736 -2.87 29.18 -25.26
N GLY A 737 -4.11 28.83 -25.59
CA GLY A 737 -4.42 28.00 -26.75
C GLY A 737 -3.90 26.56 -26.63
N ILE A 738 -3.74 26.05 -25.40
CA ILE A 738 -3.25 24.68 -25.13
C ILE A 738 -4.25 23.66 -25.64
N LYS A 739 -3.77 22.62 -26.32
CA LYS A 739 -4.54 21.50 -26.87
C LYS A 739 -3.83 20.18 -26.67
N GLY A 740 -4.59 19.08 -26.72
CA GLY A 740 -4.04 17.73 -26.68
C GLY A 740 -3.25 17.47 -25.41
N ILE A 741 -3.86 17.75 -24.25
CA ILE A 741 -3.23 17.53 -22.95
C ILE A 741 -3.31 16.06 -22.62
N ASP A 742 -2.18 15.42 -22.48
CA ASP A 742 -1.99 14.04 -22.06
C ASP A 742 -1.10 14.00 -20.82
N SER A 743 -1.28 13.04 -19.92
CA SER A 743 -0.54 13.01 -18.66
C SER A 743 -0.15 11.59 -18.24
N ALA A 744 1.13 11.36 -18.02
CA ALA A 744 1.66 10.20 -17.32
C ALA A 744 1.76 10.56 -15.82
N ARG A 745 0.68 10.35 -15.09
CA ARG A 745 0.60 10.72 -13.66
C ARG A 745 1.47 9.85 -12.77
N PRO A 746 2.19 10.46 -11.82
CA PRO A 746 2.39 11.88 -11.52
C PRO A 746 3.70 12.45 -12.11
N TYR A 747 4.22 11.89 -13.20
CA TYR A 747 5.56 12.20 -13.70
C TYR A 747 5.62 13.43 -14.59
N TYR A 748 4.75 13.52 -15.63
CA TYR A 748 4.74 14.65 -16.54
C TYR A 748 3.37 14.88 -17.20
N ILE A 749 3.18 16.10 -17.72
CA ILE A 749 2.03 16.50 -18.54
C ILE A 749 2.57 16.93 -19.91
N GLN A 750 2.09 16.31 -20.98
CA GLN A 750 2.41 16.67 -22.35
C GLN A 750 1.25 17.42 -22.99
N PHE A 751 1.55 18.48 -23.74
CA PHE A 751 0.53 19.27 -24.42
C PHE A 751 1.11 20.04 -25.61
N ARG A 752 0.22 20.53 -26.49
CA ARG A 752 0.59 21.45 -27.57
C ARG A 752 0.21 22.86 -27.19
N MET A 753 1.14 23.78 -27.29
CA MET A 753 0.98 25.18 -26.93
C MET A 753 1.72 26.08 -27.93
N PRO A 754 1.01 27.03 -28.60
CA PRO A 754 1.63 27.96 -29.52
C PRO A 754 2.37 29.12 -28.80
N ALA A 755 2.12 29.32 -27.50
CA ALA A 755 2.73 30.37 -26.70
C ALA A 755 4.15 29.94 -26.23
N GLU A 756 4.95 30.95 -25.88
CA GLU A 756 6.31 30.73 -25.36
C GLU A 756 6.28 30.32 -23.86
N ARG A 757 7.42 29.85 -23.35
CA ARG A 757 7.60 29.42 -21.96
C ARG A 757 7.24 30.53 -20.96
N ASP A 758 7.69 31.78 -21.22
CA ASP A 758 7.45 32.89 -20.29
C ASP A 758 5.97 33.26 -20.21
N ASP A 759 5.22 33.16 -21.29
CA ASP A 759 3.76 33.34 -21.29
C ASP A 759 3.09 32.25 -20.46
N PHE A 760 3.53 31.01 -20.61
CA PHE A 760 3.01 29.92 -19.78
C PHE A 760 3.28 30.15 -18.30
N LEU A 761 4.50 30.50 -17.91
CA LEU A 761 4.89 30.80 -16.54
C LEU A 761 4.02 31.92 -15.95
N GLN A 762 3.91 33.02 -16.67
CA GLN A 762 3.12 34.16 -16.24
C GLN A 762 1.66 33.78 -16.00
N VAL A 763 1.05 33.08 -16.95
CA VAL A 763 -0.36 32.68 -16.85
C VAL A 763 -0.59 31.68 -15.73
N VAL A 764 0.23 30.65 -15.62
CA VAL A 764 0.02 29.60 -14.59
C VAL A 764 0.21 30.15 -13.17
N GLN A 765 1.19 31.04 -12.96
CA GLN A 765 1.39 31.72 -11.69
C GLN A 765 0.24 32.67 -11.35
N GLN A 766 -0.24 33.45 -12.31
CA GLN A 766 -1.41 34.31 -12.14
C GLN A 766 -2.66 33.52 -11.73
N GLU A 767 -2.95 32.43 -12.45
CA GLU A 767 -4.12 31.58 -12.15
C GLU A 767 -3.97 30.85 -10.80
N ALA A 768 -2.77 30.39 -10.45
CA ALA A 768 -2.51 29.77 -9.15
C ALA A 768 -2.68 30.75 -7.99
N LEU A 769 -2.29 32.02 -8.16
CA LEU A 769 -2.51 33.09 -7.17
C LEU A 769 -3.98 33.53 -7.08
N ALA A 770 -4.65 33.61 -8.24
CA ALA A 770 -6.04 34.04 -8.33
C ALA A 770 -7.03 32.98 -7.84
N LEU A 771 -6.62 31.73 -7.78
CA LEU A 771 -7.46 30.61 -7.34
C LEU A 771 -7.85 30.77 -5.86
N ALA A 772 -9.04 31.31 -5.60
CA ALA A 772 -9.55 31.53 -4.26
C ALA A 772 -10.36 30.34 -3.72
N ASP A 773 -11.08 29.65 -4.59
CA ASP A 773 -11.95 28.53 -4.26
C ASP A 773 -11.53 27.27 -5.03
N PRO A 774 -11.09 26.19 -4.34
CA PRO A 774 -10.79 24.89 -4.96
C PRO A 774 -11.91 24.34 -5.86
N MET A 775 -13.17 24.69 -5.61
CA MET A 775 -14.31 24.33 -6.45
C MET A 775 -14.19 24.80 -7.90
N GLU A 776 -13.40 25.84 -8.17
CA GLU A 776 -13.13 26.33 -9.51
C GLU A 776 -12.34 25.32 -10.38
N LEU A 777 -11.72 24.31 -9.76
CA LEU A 777 -11.01 23.22 -10.44
C LEU A 777 -11.85 21.95 -10.62
N VAL A 778 -13.13 22.00 -10.27
CA VAL A 778 -14.08 20.89 -10.50
C VAL A 778 -14.96 21.22 -11.71
N TYR A 779 -15.02 20.32 -12.67
CA TYR A 779 -15.89 20.54 -13.84
C TYR A 779 -17.36 20.60 -13.43
N PRO A 780 -18.15 21.49 -14.02
CA PRO A 780 -19.55 21.68 -13.61
C PRO A 780 -20.44 20.43 -13.70
N GLU A 781 -20.14 19.55 -14.64
CA GLU A 781 -20.91 18.32 -14.88
C GLU A 781 -20.24 17.07 -14.27
N GLU A 782 -19.10 17.22 -13.60
CA GLU A 782 -18.37 16.11 -13.02
C GLU A 782 -18.86 15.84 -11.60
N VAL A 783 -19.19 14.57 -11.33
CA VAL A 783 -19.42 14.05 -9.99
C VAL A 783 -18.33 13.02 -9.71
N PRO A 784 -17.23 13.41 -9.05
CA PRO A 784 -16.08 12.55 -8.83
C PRO A 784 -16.34 11.56 -7.69
N ILE A 785 -16.77 10.34 -8.03
CA ILE A 785 -17.01 9.25 -7.07
C ILE A 785 -15.68 8.56 -6.77
N PHE A 786 -15.23 8.68 -5.52
CA PHE A 786 -13.97 8.07 -5.05
C PHE A 786 -14.20 7.07 -3.93
N ASP A 787 -15.13 7.36 -3.04
CA ASP A 787 -15.40 6.56 -1.85
C ASP A 787 -16.73 5.80 -2.01
N LYS A 788 -16.90 4.74 -1.24
CA LYS A 788 -17.96 3.74 -1.41
C LYS A 788 -19.38 4.30 -1.45
N TYR A 789 -19.67 5.25 -0.60
CA TYR A 789 -21.02 5.78 -0.43
C TYR A 789 -21.24 7.14 -1.08
N ASP A 790 -20.31 7.59 -1.92
CA ASP A 790 -20.46 8.87 -2.63
C ASP A 790 -21.72 8.92 -3.50
N GLU A 791 -22.18 7.76 -3.99
CA GLU A 791 -23.44 7.65 -4.75
C GLU A 791 -24.69 8.07 -3.95
N PHE A 792 -24.64 8.01 -2.62
CA PHE A 792 -25.71 8.42 -1.72
C PHE A 792 -25.47 9.81 -1.10
N VAL A 793 -24.39 10.46 -1.45
CA VAL A 793 -24.07 11.82 -1.03
C VAL A 793 -24.53 12.79 -2.12
N PRO A 794 -25.14 13.96 -1.76
CA PRO A 794 -25.55 14.92 -2.78
C PRO A 794 -24.33 15.43 -3.58
N GLU A 795 -24.50 15.57 -4.88
CA GLU A 795 -23.43 15.93 -5.83
C GLU A 795 -22.61 17.15 -5.40
N CYS A 796 -23.27 18.17 -4.83
CA CYS A 796 -22.57 19.36 -4.35
C CYS A 796 -21.57 19.06 -3.22
N LEU A 797 -21.86 18.09 -2.34
CA LEU A 797 -20.95 17.66 -1.26
C LEU A 797 -19.86 16.72 -1.80
N VAL A 798 -20.18 15.84 -2.76
CA VAL A 798 -19.18 15.01 -3.43
C VAL A 798 -18.13 15.90 -4.11
N ARG A 799 -18.58 16.90 -4.87
CA ARG A 799 -17.68 17.90 -5.49
C ARG A 799 -16.85 18.67 -4.47
N LYS A 800 -17.49 19.08 -3.36
CA LYS A 800 -16.82 19.76 -2.25
C LYS A 800 -15.76 18.84 -1.60
N GLY A 801 -16.10 17.60 -1.33
CA GLY A 801 -15.16 16.61 -0.80
C GLY A 801 -13.95 16.39 -1.70
N PHE A 802 -14.18 16.36 -3.02
CA PHE A 802 -13.10 16.29 -3.99
C PHE A 802 -12.24 17.55 -4.01
N ALA A 803 -12.84 18.72 -4.12
CA ALA A 803 -12.14 19.99 -4.24
C ALA A 803 -11.25 20.29 -3.02
N TYR A 804 -11.79 20.13 -1.81
CA TYR A 804 -11.11 20.48 -0.56
C TYR A 804 -10.41 19.30 0.12
N GLY A 805 -10.80 18.05 -0.20
CA GLY A 805 -10.27 16.86 0.44
C GLY A 805 -9.33 16.03 -0.42
N VAL A 806 -9.39 16.14 -1.77
CA VAL A 806 -8.53 15.38 -2.69
C VAL A 806 -7.49 16.28 -3.36
N LEU A 807 -7.86 17.45 -3.87
CA LEU A 807 -6.92 18.34 -4.53
C LEU A 807 -5.98 19.01 -3.52
N ASP A 808 -4.67 18.79 -3.66
CA ASP A 808 -3.65 19.47 -2.85
C ASP A 808 -3.25 20.79 -3.50
N ILE A 809 -4.08 21.80 -3.29
CA ILE A 809 -3.91 23.14 -3.86
C ILE A 809 -2.70 23.86 -3.26
N GLU A 810 -2.42 23.66 -1.99
CA GLU A 810 -1.35 24.39 -1.29
C GLU A 810 0.03 23.94 -1.80
N THR A 811 0.27 22.65 -1.88
CA THR A 811 1.52 22.11 -2.43
C THR A 811 1.66 22.48 -3.92
N MET A 812 0.59 22.39 -4.69
CA MET A 812 0.57 22.82 -6.10
C MET A 812 0.92 24.28 -6.24
N ARG A 813 0.28 25.18 -5.48
CA ARG A 813 0.52 26.62 -5.51
C ARG A 813 1.94 26.96 -5.11
N ALA A 814 2.45 26.41 -4.03
CA ALA A 814 3.83 26.61 -3.57
C ALA A 814 4.83 26.23 -4.66
N ARG A 815 4.61 25.10 -5.35
CA ARG A 815 5.45 24.63 -6.45
C ARG A 815 5.40 25.57 -7.65
N VAL A 816 4.22 25.95 -8.12
CA VAL A 816 4.04 26.85 -9.28
C VAL A 816 4.71 28.21 -9.03
N LEU A 817 4.58 28.74 -7.83
CA LEU A 817 5.20 30.04 -7.47
C LEU A 817 6.73 29.97 -7.30
N SER A 818 7.29 28.76 -7.12
CA SER A 818 8.75 28.58 -7.06
C SER A 818 9.41 28.51 -8.45
N TRP A 819 8.64 28.38 -9.52
CA TRP A 819 9.18 28.32 -10.90
C TRP A 819 9.70 29.68 -11.34
N GLN A 820 10.85 29.67 -12.03
CA GLN A 820 11.52 30.85 -12.57
C GLN A 820 11.63 30.78 -14.10
#